data_f9b7cbe31827093154f5f5a2393decaa
#
_entry.id   f9b7cbe31827093154f5f5a2393decaa
#
_cell.length_a   1.000
_cell.length_b   1.000
_cell.length_c   1.000
_cell.angle_alpha   90.00
_cell.angle_beta   90.00
_cell.angle_gamma   90.00
#
_symmetry.space_group_name_H-M   'P 1'
#
loop_
_entity.id
_entity.type
_entity.pdbx_description
1 polymer ?
#
loop_
_entity_poly.entity_id
_entity_poly.type
_entity_poly.pdbx_seq_one_letter_code
_entity_poly.pdbx_strand_id
1 'polypeptide(L)'
;MDKIGINRIIQVFFLIFIFSPILVPINFKTETPISSNIIDLDDDSPSIDISSLPSTNFEDLYNKWYNSKIEMIIVAPNDANFINELIPLMEWKNQKGVKTIILSNFSEYTGSDNAEKIRNLIKEYYENENIQWVLLAGDAEEDLIPIRYSYNPDTVVVSGQTEYLGWNEYYKPTDFYYSALSGTWDDDGDGKWGENPENNGNSIDEINWTPNVYVGRLPASNASELQIMVNKTLKYEINPENGTWMNKMLLAGGVSSFDPPEDEARLTEYIWQNYVLNHMNFTHLAKTTSSFTPSVPPEPNILDNLNGISFINGVNEGYSTIIIAGHADPTLITDASGVRYYTNTDAFSSSNINMPSLIYADACTTSSYDQGDSSIGERMIKRLDAGAIGYIGGLRVTWYLDNDTKLEKLNRGNAKLFWKQFFEEMDFQQGKALYNSKVAYLNSDYFQRGETSINLEWQRKNMLTYNLLGDPEVDIYTDIPVSVPNYFVSPIHEGQLVSFPVIDNNGHLIPNARVHLTTLDGKYFTAYANKEGIVKFRLPAQSNEKYNVTITGHNLIPSYLNFTTIEDSYLPELRNIECMPNNPTISDRIQFNFEGYDNQSGVESITVLLSHDNFNNFESFQVSNGVLDNAQNFTLTLNKLDPGEYAYAVVIRDYSNKTRLYYDTAFSFSIATPLTNYVLIFTLIMVVGLAGLLSLSSFTSLKKNRFKELN
;
A
#
# COMPACT_ATOMS: atom_id res chain seq x y z
N MET A 1 9.64 -39.50 21.84
CA MET A 1 9.87 -38.08 22.16
C MET A 1 11.33 -37.82 21.91
N ASP A 2 11.63 -37.28 20.75
CA ASP A 2 12.98 -37.19 20.23
C ASP A 2 13.74 -35.98 20.77
N LYS A 3 15.03 -36.21 21.03
CA LYS A 3 15.97 -35.19 21.53
C LYS A 3 16.02 -33.89 20.70
N ILE A 4 15.39 -33.82 19.53
CA ILE A 4 15.31 -32.65 18.64
C ILE A 4 14.25 -31.63 19.12
N GLY A 5 13.18 -32.11 19.79
CA GLY A 5 12.13 -31.24 20.31
C GLY A 5 12.55 -30.40 21.53
N ILE A 6 13.44 -30.95 22.34
CA ILE A 6 13.90 -30.28 23.58
C ILE A 6 14.89 -29.16 23.29
N ASN A 7 15.72 -29.31 22.26
CA ASN A 7 16.67 -28.24 21.86
C ASN A 7 16.01 -27.00 21.21
N ARG A 8 14.85 -27.19 20.53
CA ARG A 8 14.12 -26.05 20.00
C ARG A 8 13.35 -25.26 21.07
N ILE A 9 12.84 -25.95 22.07
CA ILE A 9 12.17 -25.31 23.21
C ILE A 9 13.20 -24.52 24.04
N ILE A 10 14.40 -25.03 24.22
CA ILE A 10 15.47 -24.34 24.95
C ILE A 10 15.97 -23.11 24.18
N GLN A 11 16.04 -23.16 22.85
CA GLN A 11 16.43 -21.98 22.06
C GLN A 11 15.34 -20.88 22.04
N VAL A 12 14.07 -21.23 22.04
CA VAL A 12 12.98 -20.25 22.15
C VAL A 12 12.94 -19.66 23.57
N PHE A 13 13.15 -20.46 24.61
CA PHE A 13 13.25 -19.92 25.97
C PHE A 13 14.48 -19.02 26.18
N PHE A 14 15.60 -19.28 25.51
CA PHE A 14 16.78 -18.40 25.60
C PHE A 14 16.59 -17.06 24.90
N LEU A 15 15.81 -17.02 23.80
CA LEU A 15 15.47 -15.75 23.11
C LEU A 15 14.44 -14.91 23.89
N ILE A 16 13.49 -15.54 24.57
CA ILE A 16 12.50 -14.83 25.40
C ILE A 16 13.16 -14.26 26.67
N PHE A 17 14.21 -14.89 27.20
CA PHE A 17 14.94 -14.35 28.37
C PHE A 17 15.85 -13.18 28.06
N ILE A 18 16.21 -12.92 26.80
CA ILE A 18 17.05 -11.77 26.41
C ILE A 18 16.21 -10.50 26.23
N PHE A 19 14.90 -10.59 26.04
CA PHE A 19 14.02 -9.45 25.79
C PHE A 19 12.91 -9.20 26.82
N SER A 20 12.87 -9.98 27.92
CA SER A 20 12.02 -9.64 29.07
C SER A 20 12.81 -8.79 30.03
N PRO A 21 12.41 -7.55 30.37
CA PRO A 21 12.98 -6.86 31.50
C PRO A 21 12.46 -7.51 32.79
N ILE A 22 13.10 -8.58 33.22
CA ILE A 22 12.95 -9.00 34.60
C ILE A 22 13.62 -7.93 35.44
N LEU A 23 12.83 -7.19 36.20
CA LEU A 23 13.26 -6.36 37.32
C LEU A 23 13.98 -7.25 38.35
N VAL A 24 15.21 -7.60 38.08
CA VAL A 24 16.16 -8.00 39.09
C VAL A 24 16.83 -6.70 39.53
N PRO A 25 16.86 -6.36 40.82
CA PRO A 25 17.67 -5.26 41.30
C PRO A 25 19.15 -5.62 41.06
N ILE A 26 19.67 -5.17 39.93
CA ILE A 26 21.10 -5.23 39.67
C ILE A 26 21.70 -4.15 40.57
N ASN A 27 22.35 -4.56 41.63
CA ASN A 27 23.28 -3.72 42.35
C ASN A 27 24.36 -3.29 41.36
N PHE A 28 24.20 -2.11 40.78
CA PHE A 28 25.28 -1.46 40.06
C PHE A 28 26.46 -1.29 41.02
N LYS A 29 27.46 -2.15 40.91
CA LYS A 29 28.80 -1.74 41.24
C LYS A 29 29.01 -0.43 40.47
N THR A 30 29.25 0.65 41.21
CA THR A 30 29.80 1.87 40.68
C THR A 30 31.14 1.53 40.04
N GLU A 31 31.13 1.14 38.77
CA GLU A 31 32.32 1.26 37.95
C GLU A 31 32.60 2.75 37.88
N THR A 32 33.79 3.15 38.29
CA THR A 32 34.31 4.49 38.10
C THR A 32 34.03 4.92 36.67
N PRO A 33 33.39 6.07 36.44
CA PRO A 33 33.15 6.53 35.09
C PRO A 33 34.49 6.56 34.36
N ILE A 34 34.58 5.84 33.25
CA ILE A 34 35.58 6.13 32.22
C ILE A 34 35.40 7.62 31.98
N SER A 35 36.47 8.41 32.20
CA SER A 35 36.43 9.84 32.00
C SER A 35 35.97 10.12 30.56
N SER A 36 34.70 10.30 30.36
CA SER A 36 34.19 10.98 29.19
C SER A 36 34.73 12.40 29.32
N ASN A 37 35.54 12.86 28.38
CA ASN A 37 35.82 14.28 28.24
C ASN A 37 34.47 14.94 27.93
N ILE A 38 33.71 15.25 28.98
CA ILE A 38 32.52 16.10 28.86
C ILE A 38 33.11 17.48 28.59
N ILE A 39 32.96 17.93 27.36
CA ILE A 39 33.34 19.26 26.93
C ILE A 39 32.21 20.17 27.40
N ASP A 40 32.41 20.78 28.60
CA ASP A 40 31.52 21.84 29.08
C ASP A 40 31.97 23.19 28.52
N LEU A 41 31.03 24.12 28.36
CA LEU A 41 31.35 25.49 27.96
C LEU A 41 32.22 26.13 29.07
N ASP A 42 33.42 26.57 28.72
CA ASP A 42 34.27 27.37 29.59
C ASP A 42 33.63 28.75 29.78
N ASP A 43 33.80 29.34 31.00
CA ASP A 43 33.30 30.70 31.32
C ASP A 43 33.87 31.81 30.40
N ASP A 44 34.94 31.51 29.66
CA ASP A 44 35.58 32.40 28.65
C ASP A 44 35.08 32.20 27.21
N SER A 45 33.98 31.45 27.00
CA SER A 45 33.44 31.18 25.67
C SER A 45 32.94 32.48 25.00
N PRO A 46 33.21 32.67 23.68
CA PRO A 46 32.64 33.78 22.95
C PRO A 46 31.10 33.69 22.94
N SER A 47 30.44 34.84 22.97
CA SER A 47 28.99 34.90 22.86
C SER A 47 28.59 34.54 21.42
N ILE A 48 28.28 33.28 21.17
CA ILE A 48 27.86 32.77 19.85
C ILE A 48 26.32 32.86 19.75
N ASP A 49 25.84 33.70 18.86
CA ASP A 49 24.41 33.81 18.61
C ASP A 49 23.92 32.68 17.65
N ILE A 50 23.34 31.63 18.21
CA ILE A 50 22.75 30.51 17.46
C ILE A 50 21.31 30.75 17.06
N SER A 51 20.70 31.89 17.38
CA SER A 51 19.31 32.21 17.07
C SER A 51 19.06 32.35 15.54
N SER A 52 20.13 32.64 14.79
CA SER A 52 20.12 32.75 13.34
C SER A 52 20.23 31.38 12.62
N LEU A 53 20.52 30.30 13.34
CA LEU A 53 20.57 28.97 12.74
C LEU A 53 19.18 28.56 12.26
N PRO A 54 19.09 27.91 11.08
CA PRO A 54 17.82 27.41 10.62
C PRO A 54 17.21 26.50 11.70
N SER A 55 15.94 26.75 12.02
CA SER A 55 15.17 25.80 12.83
C SER A 55 15.24 24.43 12.18
N THR A 56 15.17 23.37 13.00
CA THR A 56 15.07 22.01 12.46
C THR A 56 13.97 21.97 11.42
N ASN A 57 14.31 21.52 10.22
CA ASN A 57 13.30 21.28 9.19
C ASN A 57 12.55 20.01 9.54
N PHE A 58 11.54 20.13 10.39
CA PHE A 58 10.57 19.05 10.65
C PHE A 58 9.56 18.90 9.50
N GLU A 59 9.73 19.57 8.37
CA GLU A 59 8.78 19.56 7.27
C GLU A 59 8.52 18.14 6.79
N ASP A 60 9.55 17.30 6.66
CA ASP A 60 9.39 15.89 6.29
C ASP A 60 8.60 15.10 7.33
N LEU A 61 8.81 15.38 8.64
CA LEU A 61 8.05 14.76 9.71
C LEU A 61 6.61 15.25 9.71
N TYR A 62 6.43 16.58 9.66
CA TYR A 62 5.09 17.18 9.64
C TYR A 62 4.31 16.82 8.39
N ASN A 63 4.94 16.76 7.22
CA ASN A 63 4.30 16.31 6.00
C ASN A 63 3.77 14.88 6.10
N LYS A 64 4.49 13.98 6.80
CA LYS A 64 3.99 12.64 7.07
C LYS A 64 2.81 12.61 8.04
N TRP A 65 2.78 13.53 9.01
CA TRP A 65 1.73 13.60 10.03
C TRP A 65 0.50 14.41 9.62
N TYR A 66 0.63 15.38 8.71
CA TYR A 66 -0.41 16.34 8.42
C TYR A 66 -0.92 16.32 6.98
N ASN A 67 -0.17 15.74 6.06
CA ASN A 67 -0.48 15.73 4.63
C ASN A 67 -0.74 14.31 4.11
N SER A 68 -1.48 13.51 4.84
CA SER A 68 -1.88 12.24 4.27
C SER A 68 -2.88 12.48 3.15
N LYS A 69 -2.54 11.95 2.00
CA LYS A 69 -3.35 11.99 0.80
C LYS A 69 -4.64 11.21 0.99
N ILE A 70 -5.69 11.63 0.31
CA ILE A 70 -6.93 10.87 0.22
C ILE A 70 -6.60 9.55 -0.48
N GLU A 71 -7.03 8.43 0.10
CA GLU A 71 -6.83 7.10 -0.45
C GLU A 71 -8.10 6.52 -1.05
N MET A 72 -9.26 6.94 -0.52
CA MET A 72 -10.57 6.46 -0.93
C MET A 72 -11.56 7.60 -1.13
N ILE A 73 -12.34 7.52 -2.19
CA ILE A 73 -13.50 8.39 -2.38
C ILE A 73 -14.78 7.56 -2.42
N ILE A 74 -15.84 8.08 -1.81
CA ILE A 74 -17.19 7.55 -1.91
C ILE A 74 -17.98 8.52 -2.76
N VAL A 75 -18.41 8.08 -3.93
CA VAL A 75 -19.24 8.89 -4.84
C VAL A 75 -20.70 8.58 -4.55
N ALA A 76 -21.47 9.60 -4.19
CA ALA A 76 -22.87 9.48 -3.82
C ALA A 76 -23.75 10.50 -4.55
N PRO A 77 -25.06 10.26 -4.68
CA PRO A 77 -25.99 11.28 -5.15
C PRO A 77 -25.99 12.48 -4.20
N ASN A 78 -26.32 13.66 -4.73
CA ASN A 78 -26.48 14.87 -3.90
C ASN A 78 -27.80 14.83 -3.13
N ASP A 79 -27.90 13.86 -2.23
CA ASP A 79 -29.03 13.63 -1.33
C ASP A 79 -28.52 13.50 0.11
N ALA A 80 -29.02 14.35 1.01
CA ALA A 80 -28.61 14.37 2.40
C ALA A 80 -28.85 13.03 3.14
N ASN A 81 -29.88 12.27 2.75
CA ASN A 81 -30.17 10.98 3.38
C ASN A 81 -29.09 9.95 2.99
N PHE A 82 -28.68 9.90 1.70
CA PHE A 82 -27.57 9.04 1.26
C PHE A 82 -26.26 9.42 1.95
N ILE A 83 -25.94 10.72 1.98
CA ILE A 83 -24.71 11.22 2.60
C ILE A 83 -24.66 10.85 4.09
N ASN A 84 -25.76 11.04 4.82
CA ASN A 84 -25.83 10.72 6.25
C ASN A 84 -25.59 9.23 6.55
N GLU A 85 -26.10 8.32 5.71
CA GLU A 85 -25.87 6.88 5.88
C GLU A 85 -24.42 6.46 5.56
N LEU A 86 -23.67 7.26 4.79
CA LEU A 86 -22.27 6.99 4.46
C LEU A 86 -21.28 7.53 5.50
N ILE A 87 -21.66 8.51 6.31
CA ILE A 87 -20.77 9.12 7.33
C ILE A 87 -20.14 8.06 8.24
N PRO A 88 -20.88 7.09 8.82
CA PRO A 88 -20.26 6.09 9.70
C PRO A 88 -19.21 5.24 9.00
N LEU A 89 -19.40 4.92 7.71
CA LEU A 89 -18.41 4.18 6.91
C LEU A 89 -17.15 5.04 6.67
N MET A 90 -17.33 6.30 6.26
CA MET A 90 -16.22 7.23 6.08
C MET A 90 -15.43 7.42 7.39
N GLU A 91 -16.11 7.60 8.51
CA GLU A 91 -15.46 7.76 9.83
C GLU A 91 -14.67 6.51 10.21
N TRP A 92 -15.22 5.31 9.99
CA TRP A 92 -14.51 4.06 10.23
C TRP A 92 -13.26 3.91 9.33
N LYS A 93 -13.40 4.16 8.01
CA LYS A 93 -12.26 4.12 7.09
C LYS A 93 -11.16 5.10 7.53
N ASN A 94 -11.53 6.32 7.91
CA ASN A 94 -10.58 7.29 8.45
C ASN A 94 -9.96 6.80 9.77
N GLN A 95 -10.74 6.20 10.67
CA GLN A 95 -10.24 5.68 11.94
C GLN A 95 -9.24 4.53 11.78
N LYS A 96 -9.41 3.68 10.77
CA LYS A 96 -8.45 2.60 10.47
C LYS A 96 -7.27 3.05 9.60
N GLY A 97 -7.24 4.31 9.18
CA GLY A 97 -6.14 4.90 8.43
C GLY A 97 -6.24 4.78 6.91
N VAL A 98 -7.45 4.64 6.38
CA VAL A 98 -7.77 4.81 4.95
C VAL A 98 -8.46 6.16 4.79
N LYS A 99 -7.70 7.19 4.42
CA LYS A 99 -8.25 8.54 4.31
C LYS A 99 -9.36 8.59 3.28
N THR A 100 -10.58 8.77 3.75
CA THR A 100 -11.81 8.67 2.95
C THR A 100 -12.61 9.96 3.01
N ILE A 101 -13.16 10.37 1.88
CA ILE A 101 -14.12 11.47 1.77
C ILE A 101 -15.35 11.05 0.97
N ILE A 102 -16.48 11.72 1.20
CA ILE A 102 -17.72 11.55 0.45
C ILE A 102 -17.85 12.70 -0.54
N LEU A 103 -18.11 12.39 -1.81
CA LEU A 103 -18.25 13.35 -2.91
C LEU A 103 -19.64 13.20 -3.53
N SER A 104 -20.40 14.28 -3.56
CA SER A 104 -21.76 14.33 -4.13
C SER A 104 -21.96 15.46 -5.15
N ASN A 105 -20.86 16.10 -5.54
CA ASN A 105 -20.88 17.28 -6.42
C ASN A 105 -20.46 16.98 -7.87
N PHE A 106 -20.55 15.71 -8.29
CA PHE A 106 -20.14 15.33 -9.65
C PHE A 106 -20.86 16.09 -10.77
N SER A 107 -22.07 16.61 -10.51
CA SER A 107 -22.81 17.44 -11.46
C SER A 107 -22.09 18.74 -11.83
N GLU A 108 -21.13 19.19 -11.02
CA GLU A 108 -20.31 20.39 -11.28
C GLU A 108 -19.17 20.12 -12.27
N TYR A 109 -18.86 18.86 -12.53
CA TYR A 109 -17.81 18.45 -13.46
C TYR A 109 -18.28 18.50 -14.91
N THR A 110 -17.32 18.63 -15.82
CA THR A 110 -17.58 18.57 -17.26
C THR A 110 -17.81 17.12 -17.70
N GLY A 111 -18.64 16.93 -18.69
CA GLY A 111 -18.93 15.62 -19.28
C GLY A 111 -20.23 15.67 -20.08
N SER A 112 -20.39 14.80 -21.06
CA SER A 112 -21.58 14.68 -21.92
C SER A 112 -22.79 14.15 -21.14
N ASP A 113 -22.51 13.35 -20.09
CA ASP A 113 -23.51 12.79 -19.19
C ASP A 113 -22.96 12.64 -17.75
N ASN A 114 -23.79 12.18 -16.82
CA ASN A 114 -23.40 12.02 -15.44
C ASN A 114 -22.31 10.94 -15.23
N ALA A 115 -22.27 9.91 -16.04
CA ALA A 115 -21.22 8.89 -15.93
C ALA A 115 -19.85 9.48 -16.29
N GLU A 116 -19.76 10.31 -17.32
CA GLU A 116 -18.50 10.97 -17.68
C GLU A 116 -18.10 12.01 -16.63
N LYS A 117 -19.06 12.76 -16.07
CA LYS A 117 -18.80 13.71 -14.97
C LYS A 117 -18.23 13.00 -13.73
N ILE A 118 -18.80 11.87 -13.35
CA ILE A 118 -18.28 11.05 -12.24
C ILE A 118 -16.87 10.55 -12.56
N ARG A 119 -16.62 10.04 -13.76
CA ARG A 119 -15.29 9.61 -14.17
C ARG A 119 -14.26 10.73 -14.13
N ASN A 120 -14.62 11.94 -14.56
CA ASN A 120 -13.74 13.10 -14.52
C ASN A 120 -13.47 13.58 -13.08
N LEU A 121 -14.45 13.48 -12.16
CA LEU A 121 -14.25 13.66 -10.74
C LEU A 121 -13.25 12.66 -10.19
N ILE A 122 -13.42 11.36 -10.46
CA ILE A 122 -12.50 10.29 -10.01
C ILE A 122 -11.09 10.54 -10.55
N LYS A 123 -10.98 10.92 -11.82
CA LYS A 123 -9.69 11.22 -12.48
C LYS A 123 -8.95 12.36 -11.80
N GLU A 124 -9.64 13.44 -11.45
CA GLU A 124 -9.06 14.59 -10.73
C GLU A 124 -8.46 14.15 -9.38
N TYR A 125 -9.20 13.36 -8.59
CA TYR A 125 -8.70 12.85 -7.32
C TYR A 125 -7.58 11.83 -7.49
N TYR A 126 -7.60 11.01 -8.54
CA TYR A 126 -6.50 10.12 -8.86
C TYR A 126 -5.22 10.91 -9.20
N GLU A 127 -5.30 11.93 -10.02
CA GLU A 127 -4.16 12.75 -10.46
C GLU A 127 -3.57 13.60 -9.31
N ASN A 128 -4.41 14.15 -8.44
CA ASN A 128 -3.99 15.06 -7.37
C ASN A 128 -3.63 14.33 -6.07
N GLU A 129 -4.40 13.32 -5.69
CA GLU A 129 -4.29 12.61 -4.41
C GLU A 129 -3.70 11.21 -4.56
N ASN A 130 -3.73 10.63 -5.77
CA ASN A 130 -3.34 9.24 -6.04
C ASN A 130 -4.21 8.23 -5.29
N ILE A 131 -5.52 8.46 -5.30
CA ILE A 131 -6.50 7.56 -4.69
C ILE A 131 -6.36 6.13 -5.24
N GLN A 132 -6.67 5.15 -4.39
CA GLN A 132 -6.66 3.72 -4.76
C GLN A 132 -8.08 3.13 -4.86
N TRP A 133 -9.02 3.65 -4.06
CA TRP A 133 -10.32 3.05 -3.85
C TRP A 133 -11.44 4.00 -4.23
N VAL A 134 -12.43 3.48 -4.95
CA VAL A 134 -13.65 4.21 -5.32
C VAL A 134 -14.86 3.36 -4.96
N LEU A 135 -15.72 3.86 -4.09
CA LEU A 135 -17.01 3.27 -3.78
C LEU A 135 -18.12 4.07 -4.42
N LEU A 136 -18.88 3.44 -5.31
CA LEU A 136 -20.06 4.01 -5.94
C LEU A 136 -21.28 3.69 -5.07
N ALA A 137 -21.85 4.69 -4.40
CA ALA A 137 -22.96 4.51 -3.46
C ALA A 137 -24.29 4.95 -4.10
N GLY A 138 -24.90 4.08 -4.89
CA GLY A 138 -26.19 4.33 -5.56
C GLY A 138 -26.48 3.29 -6.64
N ASP A 139 -27.76 3.11 -6.88
CA ASP A 139 -28.29 2.23 -7.92
C ASP A 139 -28.03 2.80 -9.32
N ALA A 140 -27.84 1.90 -10.29
CA ALA A 140 -27.65 2.25 -11.70
C ALA A 140 -28.97 2.54 -12.42
N GLU A 141 -30.06 1.86 -12.07
CA GLU A 141 -31.37 2.00 -12.71
C GLU A 141 -32.05 3.32 -12.39
N GLU A 142 -31.95 3.74 -11.12
CA GLU A 142 -32.55 4.99 -10.65
C GLU A 142 -31.75 6.23 -11.12
N ASP A 143 -30.72 6.04 -11.94
CA ASP A 143 -29.78 7.09 -12.38
C ASP A 143 -29.18 7.89 -11.23
N LEU A 144 -29.07 7.26 -10.07
CA LEU A 144 -28.45 7.85 -8.88
C LEU A 144 -26.94 7.94 -9.06
N ILE A 145 -26.31 6.81 -9.40
CA ILE A 145 -24.91 6.69 -9.82
C ILE A 145 -24.88 5.86 -11.10
N PRO A 146 -24.98 6.48 -12.27
CA PRO A 146 -25.16 5.77 -13.54
C PRO A 146 -24.03 4.81 -13.83
N ILE A 147 -24.36 3.71 -14.50
CA ILE A 147 -23.37 2.79 -15.05
C ILE A 147 -23.03 3.18 -16.50
N ARG A 148 -21.80 2.94 -16.95
CA ARG A 148 -21.45 3.09 -18.37
C ARG A 148 -21.86 1.87 -19.16
N TYR A 149 -22.52 2.08 -20.30
CA TYR A 149 -22.82 1.06 -21.30
C TYR A 149 -21.77 1.12 -22.41
N SER A 150 -20.88 0.12 -22.42
CA SER A 150 -19.87 -0.04 -23.48
C SER A 150 -20.48 -0.72 -24.72
N TYR A 151 -20.24 -0.18 -25.89
CA TYR A 151 -20.70 -0.75 -27.14
C TYR A 151 -19.81 -1.94 -27.56
N ASN A 152 -20.32 -3.13 -27.35
CA ASN A 152 -19.64 -4.39 -27.68
C ASN A 152 -20.67 -5.41 -28.15
N PRO A 153 -21.12 -5.33 -29.42
CA PRO A 153 -22.15 -6.21 -29.96
C PRO A 153 -21.74 -7.66 -29.86
N ASP A 154 -22.65 -8.50 -29.39
CA ASP A 154 -22.52 -9.95 -29.51
C ASP A 154 -23.02 -10.41 -30.88
N THR A 155 -22.25 -11.28 -31.48
CA THR A 155 -22.61 -11.90 -32.76
C THR A 155 -22.75 -13.41 -32.61
N VAL A 156 -23.72 -13.98 -33.32
CA VAL A 156 -23.87 -15.42 -33.44
C VAL A 156 -23.89 -15.78 -34.92
N VAL A 157 -23.34 -16.94 -35.27
CA VAL A 157 -23.40 -17.44 -36.66
C VAL A 157 -24.57 -18.40 -36.80
N VAL A 158 -25.62 -17.95 -37.46
CA VAL A 158 -26.80 -18.77 -37.76
C VAL A 158 -26.81 -19.09 -39.25
N SER A 159 -26.78 -20.37 -39.58
CA SER A 159 -26.82 -20.85 -40.99
C SER A 159 -25.73 -20.24 -41.87
N GLY A 160 -24.56 -19.94 -41.31
CA GLY A 160 -23.42 -19.34 -42.01
C GLY A 160 -23.51 -17.82 -42.23
N GLN A 161 -24.50 -17.17 -41.63
CA GLN A 161 -24.60 -15.71 -41.58
C GLN A 161 -24.42 -15.21 -40.16
N THR A 162 -23.72 -14.06 -39.99
CA THR A 162 -23.57 -13.39 -38.70
C THR A 162 -24.87 -12.65 -38.39
N GLU A 163 -25.49 -12.99 -37.28
CA GLU A 163 -26.67 -12.31 -36.76
C GLU A 163 -26.30 -11.62 -35.43
N TYR A 164 -26.81 -10.41 -35.22
CA TYR A 164 -26.64 -9.69 -33.97
C TYR A 164 -27.79 -10.05 -33.03
N LEU A 165 -27.45 -10.31 -31.77
CA LEU A 165 -28.44 -10.49 -30.70
C LEU A 165 -29.15 -9.15 -30.40
N GLY A 166 -30.22 -9.18 -29.63
CA GLY A 166 -31.03 -8.00 -29.34
C GLY A 166 -30.29 -6.84 -28.67
N TRP A 167 -30.93 -5.69 -28.53
CA TRP A 167 -30.31 -4.43 -28.07
C TRP A 167 -29.50 -4.60 -26.77
N ASN A 168 -29.97 -5.33 -25.76
CA ASN A 168 -29.26 -5.59 -24.52
C ASN A 168 -27.93 -6.34 -24.73
N GLU A 169 -27.74 -6.99 -25.86
CA GLU A 169 -26.50 -7.68 -26.19
C GLU A 169 -25.51 -6.79 -26.99
N TYR A 170 -25.94 -5.63 -27.48
CA TYR A 170 -25.04 -4.65 -28.08
C TYR A 170 -24.27 -3.87 -27.02
N TYR A 171 -24.87 -3.60 -25.87
CA TYR A 171 -24.31 -2.75 -24.84
C TYR A 171 -24.01 -3.54 -23.57
N LYS A 172 -22.78 -3.43 -23.09
CA LYS A 172 -22.32 -4.11 -21.88
C LYS A 172 -22.22 -3.09 -20.75
N PRO A 173 -23.07 -3.17 -19.71
CA PRO A 173 -22.93 -2.32 -18.54
C PRO A 173 -21.62 -2.64 -17.81
N THR A 174 -20.93 -1.60 -17.37
CA THR A 174 -19.63 -1.77 -16.70
C THR A 174 -19.26 -0.62 -15.79
N ASP A 175 -18.87 -0.93 -14.57
CA ASP A 175 -18.17 0.01 -13.68
C ASP A 175 -16.65 0.02 -13.93
N PHE A 176 -16.12 -0.83 -14.82
CA PHE A 176 -14.72 -0.75 -15.25
C PHE A 176 -14.38 0.61 -15.88
N TYR A 177 -15.37 1.29 -16.44
CA TYR A 177 -15.27 2.66 -16.94
C TYR A 177 -14.73 3.66 -15.90
N TYR A 178 -15.12 3.48 -14.65
CA TYR A 178 -14.68 4.32 -13.53
C TYR A 178 -13.30 3.92 -12.98
N SER A 179 -12.83 2.73 -13.34
CA SER A 179 -11.50 2.25 -12.97
C SER A 179 -10.44 2.61 -14.01
N ALA A 180 -10.78 2.60 -15.30
CA ALA A 180 -9.88 2.86 -16.42
C ALA A 180 -9.94 4.35 -16.80
N LEU A 181 -9.09 5.17 -16.19
CA LEU A 181 -9.15 6.63 -16.28
C LEU A 181 -8.39 7.23 -17.47
N SER A 182 -7.62 6.41 -18.21
CA SER A 182 -6.91 6.86 -19.41
C SER A 182 -7.83 6.83 -20.65
N GLY A 183 -7.58 7.73 -21.61
CA GLY A 183 -8.41 7.86 -22.81
C GLY A 183 -9.80 8.41 -22.54
N THR A 184 -10.59 8.56 -23.59
CA THR A 184 -11.95 9.12 -23.53
C THR A 184 -13.03 8.05 -23.47
N TRP A 185 -12.81 6.87 -24.02
CA TRP A 185 -13.76 5.80 -24.31
C TRP A 185 -14.76 6.12 -25.44
N ASP A 186 -14.62 7.30 -26.07
CA ASP A 186 -15.44 7.76 -27.17
C ASP A 186 -14.54 8.72 -27.99
N ASP A 187 -13.57 8.15 -28.70
CA ASP A 187 -12.50 8.92 -29.36
C ASP A 187 -12.99 9.65 -30.62
N ASP A 188 -14.05 9.14 -31.26
CA ASP A 188 -14.65 9.77 -32.44
C ASP A 188 -15.89 10.62 -32.11
N GLY A 189 -16.38 10.58 -30.88
CA GLY A 189 -17.47 11.42 -30.40
C GLY A 189 -18.85 11.00 -30.88
N ASP A 190 -19.06 9.73 -31.26
CA ASP A 190 -20.33 9.24 -31.78
C ASP A 190 -21.31 8.77 -30.68
N GLY A 191 -20.86 8.72 -29.43
CA GLY A 191 -21.64 8.35 -28.24
C GLY A 191 -21.77 6.84 -28.03
N LYS A 192 -20.99 6.04 -28.73
CA LYS A 192 -20.88 4.60 -28.52
C LYS A 192 -19.62 4.27 -27.75
N TRP A 193 -19.67 4.36 -26.48
CA TRP A 193 -18.54 4.27 -25.57
C TRP A 193 -17.82 2.92 -25.62
N GLY A 194 -16.51 2.96 -25.82
CA GLY A 194 -15.65 1.79 -25.80
C GLY A 194 -15.99 0.78 -26.89
N GLU A 195 -16.19 1.24 -28.11
CA GLU A 195 -16.52 0.41 -29.24
C GLU A 195 -15.52 -0.71 -29.50
N ASN A 196 -16.06 -1.86 -29.89
CA ASN A 196 -15.23 -3.00 -30.29
C ASN A 196 -14.68 -2.80 -31.72
N PRO A 197 -13.34 -2.67 -31.90
CA PRO A 197 -12.74 -2.44 -33.21
C PRO A 197 -13.04 -3.53 -34.26
N GLU A 198 -13.29 -4.76 -33.84
CA GLU A 198 -13.54 -5.88 -34.77
C GLU A 198 -14.93 -5.85 -35.36
N ASN A 199 -15.92 -5.35 -34.61
CA ASN A 199 -17.32 -5.37 -35.04
C ASN A 199 -17.80 -4.08 -35.67
N ASN A 200 -17.07 -2.99 -35.58
CA ASN A 200 -17.50 -1.66 -36.01
C ASN A 200 -16.67 -1.04 -37.15
N GLY A 201 -15.75 -1.78 -37.73
CA GLY A 201 -15.08 -1.48 -39.02
C GLY A 201 -14.26 -0.19 -39.12
N ASN A 202 -14.51 0.84 -38.32
CA ASN A 202 -13.80 2.11 -38.30
C ASN A 202 -13.67 2.73 -36.88
N SER A 203 -14.16 2.09 -35.86
CA SER A 203 -14.13 2.56 -34.50
C SER A 203 -12.76 2.37 -33.89
N ILE A 204 -12.30 3.39 -33.18
CA ILE A 204 -10.94 3.48 -32.63
C ILE A 204 -11.01 3.82 -31.15
N ASP A 205 -12.06 3.44 -30.44
CA ASP A 205 -12.12 3.71 -29.01
C ASP A 205 -11.10 2.87 -28.26
N GLU A 206 -10.08 3.53 -27.72
CA GLU A 206 -9.06 2.87 -26.92
C GLU A 206 -9.51 2.75 -25.46
N ILE A 207 -9.74 1.52 -25.00
CA ILE A 207 -9.87 1.21 -23.59
C ILE A 207 -8.50 0.83 -23.04
N ASN A 208 -8.03 1.57 -22.04
CA ASN A 208 -6.90 1.11 -21.26
C ASN A 208 -7.39 0.04 -20.27
N TRP A 209 -7.00 -1.20 -20.50
CA TRP A 209 -7.41 -2.34 -19.69
C TRP A 209 -6.65 -2.46 -18.36
N THR A 210 -5.70 -1.54 -18.09
CA THR A 210 -5.02 -1.45 -16.80
C THR A 210 -5.81 -0.51 -15.89
N PRO A 211 -6.36 -0.99 -14.78
CA PRO A 211 -7.10 -0.16 -13.84
C PRO A 211 -6.16 0.86 -13.17
N ASN A 212 -6.66 2.08 -12.98
CA ASN A 212 -5.99 3.12 -12.21
C ASN A 212 -6.42 3.07 -10.74
N VAL A 213 -7.68 2.68 -10.49
CA VAL A 213 -8.29 2.59 -9.17
C VAL A 213 -9.14 1.32 -9.06
N TYR A 214 -9.39 0.86 -7.85
CA TYR A 214 -10.25 -0.29 -7.56
C TYR A 214 -11.65 0.18 -7.22
N VAL A 215 -12.64 -0.27 -7.98
CA VAL A 215 -14.03 0.20 -7.90
C VAL A 215 -14.94 -0.88 -7.32
N GLY A 216 -15.87 -0.48 -6.47
CA GLY A 216 -16.97 -1.31 -6.03
C GLY A 216 -18.25 -0.49 -5.95
N ARG A 217 -19.39 -1.14 -5.91
CA ARG A 217 -20.70 -0.50 -5.88
C ARG A 217 -21.58 -1.01 -4.75
N LEU A 218 -22.24 -0.09 -4.03
CA LEU A 218 -23.39 -0.38 -3.19
C LEU A 218 -24.66 0.04 -3.97
N PRO A 219 -25.37 -0.89 -4.61
CA PRO A 219 -26.47 -0.59 -5.52
C PRO A 219 -27.75 -0.26 -4.74
N ALA A 220 -27.76 0.90 -4.04
CA ALA A 220 -28.87 1.34 -3.23
C ALA A 220 -29.84 2.22 -4.03
N SER A 221 -31.10 1.82 -4.12
CA SER A 221 -32.18 2.63 -4.68
C SER A 221 -32.68 3.68 -3.71
N ASN A 222 -32.39 3.52 -2.41
CA ASN A 222 -32.79 4.44 -1.34
C ASN A 222 -31.86 4.35 -0.13
N ALA A 223 -31.93 5.35 0.77
CA ALA A 223 -31.09 5.44 1.95
C ALA A 223 -31.21 4.23 2.90
N SER A 224 -32.38 3.59 3.01
CA SER A 224 -32.58 2.43 3.88
C SER A 224 -31.83 1.19 3.37
N GLU A 225 -31.77 0.98 2.07
CA GLU A 225 -30.96 -0.08 1.48
C GLU A 225 -29.46 0.19 1.65
N LEU A 226 -29.07 1.46 1.46
CA LEU A 226 -27.67 1.87 1.70
C LEU A 226 -27.26 1.62 3.15
N GLN A 227 -28.12 1.98 4.11
CA GLN A 227 -27.90 1.75 5.55
C GLN A 227 -27.67 0.26 5.86
N ILE A 228 -28.43 -0.65 5.26
CA ILE A 228 -28.25 -2.11 5.44
C ILE A 228 -26.85 -2.54 5.00
N MET A 229 -26.42 -2.10 3.82
CA MET A 229 -25.12 -2.47 3.27
C MET A 229 -23.96 -1.85 4.05
N VAL A 230 -24.07 -0.58 4.42
CA VAL A 230 -23.09 0.12 5.26
C VAL A 230 -22.96 -0.56 6.63
N ASN A 231 -24.07 -0.82 7.31
CA ASN A 231 -24.04 -1.47 8.63
C ASN A 231 -23.45 -2.87 8.57
N LYS A 232 -23.70 -3.63 7.49
CA LYS A 232 -23.09 -4.95 7.27
C LYS A 232 -21.57 -4.83 7.13
N THR A 233 -21.09 -3.88 6.35
CA THR A 233 -19.66 -3.62 6.18
C THR A 233 -19.00 -3.22 7.50
N LEU A 234 -19.60 -2.29 8.24
CA LEU A 234 -19.10 -1.86 9.54
C LEU A 234 -19.03 -3.02 10.53
N LYS A 235 -20.07 -3.85 10.59
CA LYS A 235 -20.11 -5.01 11.48
C LYS A 235 -19.04 -6.01 11.11
N TYR A 236 -18.86 -6.29 9.82
CA TYR A 236 -17.84 -7.21 9.31
C TYR A 236 -16.42 -6.76 9.65
N GLU A 237 -16.13 -5.47 9.50
CA GLU A 237 -14.76 -4.95 9.72
C GLU A 237 -14.46 -4.63 11.19
N ILE A 238 -15.44 -4.13 11.98
CA ILE A 238 -15.20 -3.63 13.34
C ILE A 238 -15.40 -4.71 14.39
N ASN A 239 -16.48 -5.49 14.26
CA ASN A 239 -16.89 -6.48 15.25
C ASN A 239 -17.52 -7.69 14.57
N PRO A 240 -16.73 -8.46 13.82
CA PRO A 240 -17.24 -9.63 13.13
C PRO A 240 -17.74 -10.72 14.09
N GLU A 241 -18.72 -11.49 13.64
CA GLU A 241 -19.14 -12.71 14.33
C GLU A 241 -18.03 -13.76 14.23
N ASN A 242 -17.23 -13.88 15.28
CA ASN A 242 -16.05 -14.76 15.27
C ASN A 242 -16.46 -16.23 15.21
N GLY A 243 -15.91 -16.97 14.26
CA GLY A 243 -16.25 -18.37 14.08
C GLY A 243 -15.49 -19.06 12.94
N THR A 244 -15.63 -20.38 12.89
CA THR A 244 -14.95 -21.20 11.87
C THR A 244 -15.42 -20.96 10.46
N TRP A 245 -16.50 -20.22 10.24
CA TRP A 245 -16.93 -19.81 8.91
C TRP A 245 -15.90 -18.91 8.22
N MET A 246 -15.09 -18.18 8.99
CA MET A 246 -14.09 -17.24 8.50
C MET A 246 -12.87 -17.89 7.84
N ASN A 247 -12.63 -19.18 8.15
CA ASN A 247 -11.57 -19.96 7.54
C ASN A 247 -12.07 -21.07 6.62
N LYS A 248 -13.30 -20.91 6.07
CA LYS A 248 -13.91 -21.91 5.18
C LYS A 248 -14.28 -21.31 3.84
N MET A 249 -14.04 -22.08 2.77
CA MET A 249 -14.49 -21.77 1.41
C MET A 249 -15.51 -22.81 0.94
N LEU A 250 -16.58 -22.36 0.28
CA LEU A 250 -17.52 -23.22 -0.44
C LEU A 250 -17.20 -23.18 -1.94
N LEU A 251 -16.87 -24.32 -2.51
CA LEU A 251 -16.60 -24.48 -3.94
C LEU A 251 -17.72 -25.30 -4.56
N ALA A 252 -18.45 -24.76 -5.52
CA ALA A 252 -19.56 -25.43 -6.17
C ALA A 252 -19.42 -25.40 -7.69
N GLY A 253 -19.31 -26.56 -8.32
CA GLY A 253 -19.18 -26.71 -9.78
C GLY A 253 -20.24 -27.65 -10.35
N GLY A 254 -21.04 -27.11 -11.30
CA GLY A 254 -22.12 -27.81 -12.00
C GLY A 254 -21.68 -28.43 -13.33
N VAL A 255 -22.65 -28.75 -14.16
CA VAL A 255 -22.46 -29.25 -15.53
C VAL A 255 -22.90 -28.17 -16.51
N SER A 256 -22.00 -27.68 -17.36
CA SER A 256 -22.31 -26.65 -18.36
C SER A 256 -22.76 -27.24 -19.71
N SER A 257 -22.32 -28.47 -20.03
CA SER A 257 -22.76 -29.17 -21.25
C SER A 257 -22.70 -30.69 -21.09
N PHE A 258 -23.56 -31.40 -21.78
CA PHE A 258 -23.52 -32.87 -21.90
C PHE A 258 -22.88 -33.33 -23.21
N ASP A 259 -22.87 -32.50 -24.24
CA ASP A 259 -22.29 -32.83 -25.56
C ASP A 259 -21.72 -31.59 -26.24
N PRO A 260 -20.39 -31.39 -26.25
CA PRO A 260 -19.41 -32.18 -25.52
C PRO A 260 -19.59 -32.01 -24.02
N PRO A 261 -19.15 -32.98 -23.16
CA PRO A 261 -19.30 -32.88 -21.72
C PRO A 261 -18.37 -31.82 -21.16
N GLU A 262 -18.96 -30.84 -20.45
CA GLU A 262 -18.25 -29.77 -19.76
C GLU A 262 -18.66 -29.70 -18.29
N ASP A 263 -17.72 -30.00 -17.42
CA ASP A 263 -17.90 -30.13 -15.98
C ASP A 263 -17.17 -28.98 -15.26
N GLU A 264 -17.89 -27.99 -14.69
CA GLU A 264 -17.30 -26.86 -13.94
C GLU A 264 -16.68 -27.31 -12.61
N ALA A 265 -17.01 -28.54 -12.17
CA ALA A 265 -16.31 -29.17 -11.05
C ALA A 265 -14.79 -29.31 -11.29
N ARG A 266 -14.33 -29.30 -12.57
CA ARG A 266 -12.88 -29.24 -12.90
C ARG A 266 -12.25 -27.92 -12.52
N LEU A 267 -12.96 -26.79 -12.74
CA LEU A 267 -12.50 -25.47 -12.36
C LEU A 267 -12.40 -25.36 -10.83
N THR A 268 -13.46 -25.74 -10.14
CA THR A 268 -13.50 -25.64 -8.68
C THR A 268 -12.51 -26.61 -8.02
N GLU A 269 -12.29 -27.80 -8.61
CA GLU A 269 -11.24 -28.72 -8.16
C GLU A 269 -9.84 -28.14 -8.38
N TYR A 270 -9.58 -27.54 -9.57
CA TYR A 270 -8.30 -26.88 -9.83
C TYR A 270 -8.01 -25.76 -8.81
N ILE A 271 -9.03 -24.94 -8.50
CA ILE A 271 -8.91 -23.84 -7.53
C ILE A 271 -8.53 -24.38 -6.14
N TRP A 272 -9.24 -25.41 -5.63
CA TRP A 272 -8.92 -25.87 -4.30
C TRP A 272 -7.58 -26.61 -4.23
N GLN A 273 -7.18 -27.35 -5.26
CA GLN A 273 -5.91 -28.06 -5.28
C GLN A 273 -4.70 -27.11 -5.34
N ASN A 274 -4.81 -26.01 -6.05
CA ASN A 274 -3.69 -25.13 -6.30
C ASN A 274 -3.65 -23.92 -5.37
N TYR A 275 -4.81 -23.40 -4.92
CA TYR A 275 -4.84 -22.13 -4.21
C TYR A 275 -5.41 -22.21 -2.79
N VAL A 276 -6.42 -23.06 -2.53
CA VAL A 276 -7.17 -23.04 -1.25
C VAL A 276 -6.60 -24.00 -0.22
N LEU A 277 -6.13 -25.16 -0.63
CA LEU A 277 -5.79 -26.30 0.24
C LEU A 277 -4.84 -25.94 1.40
N ASN A 278 -3.91 -25.01 1.19
CA ASN A 278 -2.94 -24.59 2.19
C ASN A 278 -3.36 -23.32 2.97
N HIS A 279 -4.50 -22.74 2.66
CA HIS A 279 -4.95 -21.46 3.21
C HIS A 279 -6.23 -21.57 4.02
N MET A 280 -7.20 -22.36 3.55
CA MET A 280 -8.51 -22.48 4.18
C MET A 280 -9.02 -23.90 4.16
N ASN A 281 -9.88 -24.24 5.11
CA ASN A 281 -10.74 -25.43 5.01
C ASN A 281 -11.80 -25.19 3.93
N PHE A 282 -12.37 -26.26 3.37
CA PHE A 282 -13.36 -26.11 2.33
C PHE A 282 -14.36 -27.26 2.21
N THR A 283 -15.49 -26.96 1.59
CA THR A 283 -16.43 -27.97 1.09
C THR A 283 -16.50 -27.85 -0.43
N HIS A 284 -16.27 -28.94 -1.13
CA HIS A 284 -16.41 -29.05 -2.57
C HIS A 284 -17.74 -29.72 -2.93
N LEU A 285 -18.68 -28.94 -3.49
CA LEU A 285 -19.93 -29.44 -4.04
C LEU A 285 -19.77 -29.65 -5.53
N ALA A 286 -19.80 -30.90 -5.99
CA ALA A 286 -19.59 -31.23 -7.38
C ALA A 286 -20.79 -31.96 -7.97
N LYS A 287 -21.23 -31.53 -9.15
CA LYS A 287 -22.10 -32.31 -10.04
C LYS A 287 -21.40 -32.48 -11.37
N THR A 288 -21.29 -33.72 -11.83
CA THR A 288 -20.50 -34.04 -13.01
C THR A 288 -21.24 -34.95 -13.96
N THR A 289 -20.78 -34.95 -15.21
CA THR A 289 -21.09 -35.98 -16.22
C THR A 289 -20.25 -37.22 -15.92
N SER A 290 -20.44 -38.29 -16.75
CA SER A 290 -19.58 -39.49 -16.64
C SER A 290 -18.13 -39.25 -17.13
N SER A 291 -17.83 -38.09 -17.70
CA SER A 291 -16.49 -37.75 -18.23
C SER A 291 -15.49 -37.30 -17.19
N PHE A 292 -15.96 -36.93 -16.01
CA PHE A 292 -15.13 -36.42 -14.93
C PHE A 292 -15.53 -37.01 -13.58
N THR A 293 -14.55 -37.42 -12.81
CA THR A 293 -14.72 -37.90 -11.43
C THR A 293 -13.90 -36.98 -10.51
N PRO A 294 -14.55 -36.20 -9.63
CA PRO A 294 -13.86 -35.31 -8.72
C PRO A 294 -12.94 -36.08 -7.76
N SER A 295 -11.83 -35.48 -7.45
CA SER A 295 -10.92 -35.96 -6.40
C SER A 295 -11.54 -35.82 -5.02
N VAL A 296 -11.30 -36.80 -4.15
CA VAL A 296 -11.69 -36.72 -2.74
C VAL A 296 -10.67 -35.81 -2.04
N PRO A 297 -11.08 -34.69 -1.45
CA PRO A 297 -10.16 -33.83 -0.73
C PRO A 297 -9.67 -34.49 0.56
N PRO A 298 -8.50 -34.11 1.08
CA PRO A 298 -8.00 -34.60 2.35
C PRO A 298 -8.85 -34.07 3.51
N GLU A 299 -9.03 -34.88 4.56
CA GLU A 299 -9.64 -34.43 5.81
C GLU A 299 -8.94 -33.17 6.36
N PRO A 300 -9.66 -32.17 6.89
CA PRO A 300 -11.10 -32.19 7.27
C PRO A 300 -12.05 -31.73 6.16
N ASN A 301 -11.57 -31.55 4.94
CA ASN A 301 -12.37 -31.03 3.83
C ASN A 301 -13.36 -32.09 3.30
N ILE A 302 -14.43 -31.63 2.68
CA ILE A 302 -15.56 -32.49 2.29
C ILE A 302 -15.80 -32.40 0.78
N LEU A 303 -16.05 -33.56 0.16
CA LEU A 303 -16.67 -33.66 -1.17
C LEU A 303 -18.11 -34.13 -1.02
N ASP A 304 -19.06 -33.37 -1.59
CA ASP A 304 -20.47 -33.76 -1.61
C ASP A 304 -21.11 -33.43 -2.98
N ASN A 305 -22.32 -33.91 -3.19
CA ASN A 305 -23.04 -33.71 -4.43
C ASN A 305 -23.68 -32.32 -4.50
N LEU A 306 -23.43 -31.58 -5.59
CA LEU A 306 -24.07 -30.30 -5.84
C LEU A 306 -25.53 -30.48 -6.25
N ASN A 307 -26.42 -29.93 -5.46
CA ASN A 307 -27.85 -29.78 -5.75
C ASN A 307 -28.38 -28.55 -4.98
N GLY A 308 -29.66 -28.19 -5.23
CA GLY A 308 -30.23 -26.99 -4.59
C GLY A 308 -30.23 -27.04 -3.07
N ILE A 309 -30.46 -28.23 -2.47
CA ILE A 309 -30.45 -28.36 -1.01
C ILE A 309 -29.03 -28.18 -0.44
N SER A 310 -28.06 -28.88 -1.03
CA SER A 310 -26.67 -28.81 -0.54
C SER A 310 -26.10 -27.41 -0.68
N PHE A 311 -26.37 -26.71 -1.79
CA PHE A 311 -25.89 -25.35 -2.00
C PHE A 311 -26.56 -24.33 -1.08
N ILE A 312 -27.90 -24.36 -0.96
CA ILE A 312 -28.65 -23.46 -0.03
C ILE A 312 -28.18 -23.70 1.42
N ASN A 313 -28.03 -24.97 1.84
CA ASN A 313 -27.52 -25.27 3.18
C ASN A 313 -26.11 -24.77 3.38
N GLY A 314 -25.22 -24.93 2.39
CA GLY A 314 -23.86 -24.41 2.42
C GLY A 314 -23.85 -22.89 2.62
N VAL A 315 -24.58 -22.13 1.80
CA VAL A 315 -24.68 -20.68 1.96
C VAL A 315 -25.17 -20.31 3.38
N ASN A 316 -26.19 -21.00 3.86
CA ASN A 316 -26.80 -20.72 5.18
C ASN A 316 -25.92 -21.15 6.37
N GLU A 317 -25.06 -22.15 6.21
CA GLU A 317 -24.06 -22.53 7.23
C GLU A 317 -23.02 -21.44 7.46
N GLY A 318 -22.70 -20.67 6.45
CA GLY A 318 -21.71 -19.61 6.47
C GLY A 318 -20.32 -20.06 6.05
N TYR A 319 -19.77 -19.34 5.07
CA TYR A 319 -18.42 -19.45 4.54
C TYR A 319 -17.85 -18.07 4.29
N SER A 320 -16.57 -17.88 4.50
CA SER A 320 -15.92 -16.59 4.19
C SER A 320 -15.96 -16.30 2.70
N THR A 321 -15.68 -17.31 1.89
CA THR A 321 -15.63 -17.19 0.43
C THR A 321 -16.43 -18.31 -0.24
N ILE A 322 -17.09 -17.99 -1.35
CA ILE A 322 -17.90 -18.92 -2.13
C ILE A 322 -17.58 -18.75 -3.62
N ILE A 323 -17.39 -19.84 -4.34
CA ILE A 323 -17.48 -19.87 -5.80
C ILE A 323 -18.59 -20.80 -6.22
N ILE A 324 -19.42 -20.35 -7.17
CA ILE A 324 -20.40 -21.17 -7.87
C ILE A 324 -20.19 -21.02 -9.38
N ALA A 325 -19.99 -22.14 -10.09
CA ALA A 325 -19.80 -22.19 -11.53
C ALA A 325 -20.88 -23.03 -12.20
N GLY A 326 -21.55 -22.45 -13.21
CA GLY A 326 -22.63 -23.08 -13.93
C GLY A 326 -23.39 -22.12 -14.85
N HIS A 327 -24.62 -22.48 -15.24
CA HIS A 327 -25.50 -21.58 -15.97
C HIS A 327 -26.33 -20.70 -15.03
N ALA A 328 -26.72 -19.52 -15.52
CA ALA A 328 -27.61 -18.66 -14.76
C ALA A 328 -28.42 -17.69 -15.65
N ASP A 329 -29.51 -17.22 -15.08
CA ASP A 329 -30.19 -15.97 -15.42
C ASP A 329 -30.15 -15.03 -14.19
N PRO A 330 -30.69 -13.81 -14.26
CA PRO A 330 -30.63 -12.89 -13.12
C PRO A 330 -31.23 -13.46 -11.82
N THR A 331 -32.15 -14.42 -11.93
CA THR A 331 -32.97 -14.93 -10.81
C THR A 331 -32.70 -16.38 -10.44
N LEU A 332 -31.92 -17.11 -11.24
CA LEU A 332 -31.71 -18.56 -11.09
C LEU A 332 -30.30 -18.96 -11.48
N ILE A 333 -29.64 -19.72 -10.60
CA ILE A 333 -28.44 -20.50 -10.94
C ILE A 333 -28.81 -21.96 -11.12
N THR A 334 -28.36 -22.55 -12.23
CA THR A 334 -28.75 -23.90 -12.69
C THR A 334 -27.56 -24.58 -13.39
N ASP A 335 -27.79 -25.77 -13.90
CA ASP A 335 -26.87 -26.47 -14.81
C ASP A 335 -27.53 -26.78 -16.17
N ALA A 336 -26.78 -27.39 -17.07
CA ALA A 336 -27.27 -27.79 -18.39
C ALA A 336 -28.47 -28.78 -18.38
N SER A 337 -28.71 -29.48 -17.23
CA SER A 337 -29.87 -30.34 -17.05
C SER A 337 -31.11 -29.58 -16.52
N GLY A 338 -30.99 -28.27 -16.24
CA GLY A 338 -32.04 -27.47 -15.64
C GLY A 338 -32.25 -27.72 -14.13
N VAL A 339 -31.31 -28.37 -13.46
CA VAL A 339 -31.38 -28.53 -12.02
C VAL A 339 -31.11 -27.19 -11.37
N ARG A 340 -32.05 -26.73 -10.59
CA ARG A 340 -31.98 -25.50 -9.82
C ARG A 340 -31.01 -25.64 -8.65
N TYR A 341 -30.03 -24.74 -8.54
CA TYR A 341 -29.12 -24.65 -7.42
C TYR A 341 -29.50 -23.55 -6.45
N TYR A 342 -29.77 -22.35 -6.95
CA TYR A 342 -30.04 -21.18 -6.15
C TYR A 342 -30.93 -20.17 -6.89
N THR A 343 -31.80 -19.47 -6.18
CA THR A 343 -32.66 -18.45 -6.76
C THR A 343 -32.52 -17.12 -6.03
N ASN A 344 -33.03 -16.04 -6.63
CA ASN A 344 -33.13 -14.74 -5.96
C ASN A 344 -34.06 -14.80 -4.72
N THR A 345 -35.04 -15.73 -4.65
CA THR A 345 -35.83 -15.96 -3.44
C THR A 345 -34.99 -16.62 -2.34
N ASP A 346 -34.11 -17.57 -2.69
CA ASP A 346 -33.17 -18.18 -1.75
C ASP A 346 -32.16 -17.12 -1.25
N ALA A 347 -31.69 -16.25 -2.14
CA ALA A 347 -30.81 -15.11 -1.80
C ALA A 347 -31.48 -14.15 -0.82
N PHE A 348 -32.72 -13.77 -1.10
CA PHE A 348 -33.55 -12.93 -0.20
C PHE A 348 -33.80 -13.58 1.16
N SER A 349 -33.85 -14.91 1.22
CA SER A 349 -34.14 -15.71 2.43
C SER A 349 -32.88 -16.26 3.10
N SER A 350 -31.68 -15.92 2.60
CA SER A 350 -30.42 -16.44 3.18
C SER A 350 -30.32 -16.17 4.67
N SER A 351 -29.84 -17.15 5.42
CA SER A 351 -29.83 -17.15 6.88
C SER A 351 -28.44 -17.33 7.51
N ASN A 352 -27.38 -17.03 6.75
CA ASN A 352 -26.00 -16.91 7.25
C ASN A 352 -25.83 -15.60 8.06
N ILE A 353 -26.61 -15.48 9.13
CA ILE A 353 -26.70 -14.25 9.94
C ILE A 353 -25.34 -13.88 10.51
N ASN A 354 -24.91 -12.65 10.25
CA ASN A 354 -23.60 -12.09 10.64
C ASN A 354 -22.37 -12.81 10.05
N MET A 355 -22.59 -13.67 9.06
CA MET A 355 -21.55 -14.42 8.35
C MET A 355 -21.61 -14.15 6.84
N PRO A 356 -21.55 -12.86 6.40
CA PRO A 356 -21.66 -12.55 4.99
C PRO A 356 -20.40 -12.97 4.22
N SER A 357 -20.60 -13.59 3.06
CA SER A 357 -19.54 -14.17 2.23
C SER A 357 -19.08 -13.23 1.11
N LEU A 358 -17.80 -13.32 0.71
CA LEU A 358 -17.41 -12.93 -0.64
C LEU A 358 -17.85 -14.04 -1.61
N ILE A 359 -18.68 -13.70 -2.60
CA ILE A 359 -19.20 -14.65 -3.58
C ILE A 359 -18.67 -14.31 -4.97
N TYR A 360 -18.04 -15.29 -5.62
CA TYR A 360 -17.71 -15.24 -7.03
C TYR A 360 -18.64 -16.19 -7.79
N ALA A 361 -19.55 -15.61 -8.60
CA ALA A 361 -20.44 -16.38 -9.45
C ALA A 361 -19.90 -16.46 -10.88
N ASP A 362 -19.25 -17.57 -11.21
CA ASP A 362 -18.85 -17.89 -12.59
C ASP A 362 -20.06 -18.39 -13.40
N ALA A 363 -20.99 -17.46 -13.63
CA ALA A 363 -22.29 -17.69 -14.23
C ALA A 363 -22.84 -16.41 -14.87
N CYS A 364 -23.73 -16.57 -15.88
CA CYS A 364 -24.32 -15.46 -16.61
C CYS A 364 -25.22 -14.60 -15.72
N THR A 365 -25.27 -13.30 -15.97
CA THR A 365 -26.33 -12.34 -15.55
C THR A 365 -26.72 -12.31 -14.08
N THR A 366 -25.99 -13.00 -13.18
CA THR A 366 -26.33 -13.07 -11.75
C THR A 366 -26.20 -11.73 -11.02
N SER A 367 -25.59 -10.74 -11.65
CA SER A 367 -25.30 -9.41 -11.08
C SER A 367 -25.87 -8.28 -11.95
N SER A 368 -27.01 -8.49 -12.62
CA SER A 368 -27.64 -7.51 -13.52
C SER A 368 -28.34 -6.39 -12.75
N TYR A 369 -27.58 -5.60 -11.98
CA TYR A 369 -28.09 -4.51 -11.14
C TYR A 369 -28.54 -3.26 -11.91
N ASP A 370 -28.44 -3.30 -13.24
CA ASP A 370 -28.99 -2.28 -14.14
C ASP A 370 -30.36 -2.69 -14.73
N GLN A 371 -30.93 -3.80 -14.30
CA GLN A 371 -32.17 -4.39 -14.86
C GLN A 371 -33.21 -4.75 -13.78
N GLY A 372 -33.38 -3.93 -12.75
CA GLY A 372 -34.30 -4.13 -11.64
C GLY A 372 -33.70 -4.89 -10.46
N ASP A 373 -34.16 -4.54 -9.25
CA ASP A 373 -33.70 -5.01 -7.94
C ASP A 373 -33.89 -6.51 -7.65
N SER A 374 -33.79 -7.35 -8.65
CA SER A 374 -34.15 -8.76 -8.54
C SER A 374 -33.01 -9.73 -8.79
N SER A 375 -31.85 -9.26 -9.21
CA SER A 375 -30.70 -10.14 -9.44
C SER A 375 -30.25 -10.82 -8.16
N ILE A 376 -29.66 -12.02 -8.28
CA ILE A 376 -29.15 -12.77 -7.14
C ILE A 376 -28.10 -11.95 -6.38
N GLY A 377 -27.18 -11.29 -7.11
CA GLY A 377 -26.13 -10.47 -6.52
C GLY A 377 -26.68 -9.34 -5.66
N GLU A 378 -27.68 -8.59 -6.16
CA GLU A 378 -28.32 -7.52 -5.39
C GLU A 378 -29.06 -8.06 -4.15
N ARG A 379 -29.82 -9.13 -4.30
CA ARG A 379 -30.53 -9.77 -3.19
C ARG A 379 -29.55 -10.20 -2.08
N MET A 380 -28.39 -10.72 -2.45
CA MET A 380 -27.35 -11.13 -1.49
C MET A 380 -26.69 -9.93 -0.80
N ILE A 381 -26.37 -8.87 -1.55
CA ILE A 381 -25.71 -7.70 -0.95
C ILE A 381 -26.68 -6.83 -0.13
N LYS A 382 -27.94 -6.72 -0.55
CA LYS A 382 -29.02 -5.98 0.14
C LYS A 382 -29.65 -6.79 1.31
N ARG A 383 -29.30 -8.07 1.49
CA ARG A 383 -29.86 -8.90 2.58
C ARG A 383 -29.42 -8.37 3.95
N LEU A 384 -30.40 -8.08 4.82
CA LEU A 384 -30.16 -7.59 6.19
C LEU A 384 -29.43 -8.64 7.03
N ASP A 385 -28.31 -8.25 7.61
CA ASP A 385 -27.45 -9.05 8.50
C ASP A 385 -26.97 -10.40 7.95
N ALA A 386 -27.19 -10.69 6.67
CA ALA A 386 -26.84 -11.96 6.04
C ALA A 386 -26.42 -11.75 4.57
N GLY A 387 -26.33 -12.82 3.80
CA GLY A 387 -26.01 -12.80 2.38
C GLY A 387 -24.55 -12.59 2.11
N ALA A 388 -24.21 -11.55 1.34
CA ALA A 388 -22.85 -11.28 0.91
C ALA A 388 -22.27 -9.97 1.46
N ILE A 389 -20.95 -9.95 1.71
CA ILE A 389 -20.15 -8.74 1.94
C ILE A 389 -19.63 -8.18 0.61
N GLY A 390 -19.45 -9.06 -0.35
CA GLY A 390 -19.11 -8.77 -1.73
C GLY A 390 -19.67 -9.81 -2.68
N TYR A 391 -20.10 -9.39 -3.86
CA TYR A 391 -20.59 -10.26 -4.90
C TYR A 391 -20.00 -9.89 -6.26
N ILE A 392 -19.29 -10.82 -6.86
CA ILE A 392 -18.70 -10.69 -8.19
C ILE A 392 -19.44 -11.62 -9.12
N GLY A 393 -20.10 -11.09 -10.14
CA GLY A 393 -20.87 -11.87 -11.11
C GLY A 393 -21.05 -11.14 -12.43
N GLY A 394 -21.46 -11.86 -13.45
CA GLY A 394 -21.69 -11.29 -14.77
C GLY A 394 -22.96 -10.40 -14.79
N LEU A 395 -22.85 -9.19 -15.38
CA LEU A 395 -24.00 -8.32 -15.63
C LEU A 395 -24.76 -8.75 -16.90
N ARG A 396 -24.07 -9.43 -17.79
CA ARG A 396 -24.64 -9.99 -19.05
C ARG A 396 -24.21 -11.44 -19.20
N VAL A 397 -24.68 -12.09 -20.27
CA VAL A 397 -24.27 -13.45 -20.63
C VAL A 397 -22.74 -13.49 -20.71
N THR A 398 -22.12 -14.39 -19.97
CA THR A 398 -20.70 -14.68 -20.01
C THR A 398 -20.43 -15.98 -20.77
N TRP A 399 -19.25 -16.09 -21.35
CA TRP A 399 -18.93 -17.22 -22.20
C TRP A 399 -17.81 -18.08 -21.61
N TYR A 400 -17.94 -19.39 -21.79
CA TYR A 400 -16.84 -20.34 -21.70
C TYR A 400 -16.55 -20.92 -23.09
N LEU A 401 -15.41 -21.57 -23.25
CA LEU A 401 -15.10 -22.31 -24.47
C LEU A 401 -15.05 -23.81 -24.17
N ASP A 402 -15.65 -24.59 -25.07
CA ASP A 402 -15.61 -26.05 -25.04
C ASP A 402 -14.17 -26.57 -25.12
N ASN A 403 -13.92 -27.69 -24.48
CA ASN A 403 -12.60 -28.36 -24.46
C ASN A 403 -11.46 -27.51 -23.92
N ASP A 404 -11.75 -26.55 -23.03
CA ASP A 404 -10.72 -25.79 -22.32
C ASP A 404 -10.10 -26.62 -21.18
N THR A 405 -9.21 -27.55 -21.56
CA THR A 405 -8.58 -28.47 -20.59
C THR A 405 -7.62 -27.78 -19.64
N LYS A 406 -7.16 -26.56 -19.94
CA LYS A 406 -6.26 -25.77 -19.11
C LYS A 406 -6.99 -24.78 -18.21
N LEU A 407 -8.30 -24.63 -18.39
CA LEU A 407 -9.13 -23.68 -17.65
C LEU A 407 -8.55 -22.25 -17.70
N GLU A 408 -8.12 -21.81 -18.87
CA GLU A 408 -7.42 -20.55 -19.05
C GLU A 408 -8.19 -19.53 -19.90
N LYS A 409 -9.36 -19.93 -20.42
CA LYS A 409 -10.12 -19.14 -21.39
C LYS A 409 -11.37 -18.52 -20.76
N LEU A 410 -11.64 -17.28 -21.15
CA LEU A 410 -12.86 -16.54 -20.83
C LEU A 410 -13.18 -16.56 -19.30
N ASN A 411 -14.41 -16.88 -18.93
CA ASN A 411 -14.85 -16.87 -17.52
C ASN A 411 -14.05 -17.82 -16.65
N ARG A 412 -13.72 -19.04 -17.12
CA ARG A 412 -12.89 -20.00 -16.38
C ARG A 412 -11.49 -19.44 -16.08
N GLY A 413 -10.87 -18.77 -17.09
CA GLY A 413 -9.60 -18.10 -16.92
C GLY A 413 -9.66 -16.94 -15.92
N ASN A 414 -10.71 -16.12 -16.00
CA ASN A 414 -10.95 -15.02 -15.07
C ASN A 414 -11.15 -15.51 -13.63
N ALA A 415 -12.03 -16.50 -13.42
CA ALA A 415 -12.29 -17.09 -12.11
C ALA A 415 -11.03 -17.72 -11.49
N LYS A 416 -10.29 -18.51 -12.30
CA LYS A 416 -9.04 -19.10 -11.88
C LYS A 416 -8.03 -18.05 -11.41
N LEU A 417 -7.85 -16.96 -12.17
CA LEU A 417 -6.90 -15.91 -11.87
C LEU A 417 -7.36 -15.02 -10.73
N PHE A 418 -8.68 -14.83 -10.54
CA PHE A 418 -9.19 -14.15 -9.35
C PHE A 418 -8.76 -14.86 -8.07
N TRP A 419 -8.97 -16.17 -7.96
CA TRP A 419 -8.57 -16.93 -6.78
C TRP A 419 -7.06 -17.08 -6.65
N LYS A 420 -6.31 -17.05 -7.76
CA LYS A 420 -4.85 -16.95 -7.71
C LYS A 420 -4.40 -15.64 -7.09
N GLN A 421 -4.92 -14.48 -7.54
CA GLN A 421 -4.60 -13.18 -6.95
C GLN A 421 -4.95 -13.14 -5.47
N PHE A 422 -6.13 -13.68 -5.12
CA PHE A 422 -6.61 -13.69 -3.76
C PHE A 422 -5.70 -14.50 -2.81
N PHE A 423 -5.34 -15.74 -3.16
CA PHE A 423 -4.61 -16.63 -2.25
C PHE A 423 -3.09 -16.61 -2.42
N GLU A 424 -2.55 -16.56 -3.64
CA GLU A 424 -1.11 -16.61 -3.86
C GLU A 424 -0.45 -15.23 -3.79
N GLU A 425 -1.09 -14.21 -4.37
CA GLU A 425 -0.57 -12.83 -4.34
C GLU A 425 -1.04 -12.08 -3.07
N MET A 426 -1.90 -12.72 -2.25
CA MET A 426 -2.42 -12.17 -0.99
C MET A 426 -3.18 -10.85 -1.16
N ASP A 427 -3.89 -10.69 -2.27
CA ASP A 427 -4.79 -9.57 -2.51
C ASP A 427 -6.13 -9.82 -1.82
N PHE A 428 -6.16 -9.70 -0.48
CA PHE A 428 -7.37 -10.02 0.30
C PHE A 428 -8.45 -8.95 0.26
N GLN A 429 -8.13 -7.72 -0.18
CA GLN A 429 -9.14 -6.71 -0.48
C GLN A 429 -9.87 -7.11 -1.77
N GLN A 430 -11.20 -7.27 -1.68
CA GLN A 430 -12.01 -7.85 -2.76
C GLN A 430 -11.95 -7.07 -4.08
N GLY A 431 -11.88 -5.74 -4.04
CA GLY A 431 -11.71 -4.91 -5.24
C GLY A 431 -10.31 -5.09 -5.85
N LYS A 432 -9.27 -5.12 -5.03
CA LYS A 432 -7.89 -5.32 -5.48
C LYS A 432 -7.74 -6.69 -6.17
N ALA A 433 -8.25 -7.75 -5.55
CA ALA A 433 -8.24 -9.10 -6.14
C ALA A 433 -8.92 -9.12 -7.52
N LEU A 434 -10.11 -8.51 -7.65
CA LEU A 434 -10.84 -8.48 -8.91
C LEU A 434 -10.06 -7.75 -10.01
N TYR A 435 -9.61 -6.54 -9.75
CA TYR A 435 -8.97 -5.74 -10.79
C TYR A 435 -7.57 -6.26 -11.15
N ASN A 436 -6.80 -6.74 -10.17
CA ASN A 436 -5.51 -7.38 -10.43
C ASN A 436 -5.66 -8.69 -11.20
N SER A 437 -6.74 -9.46 -10.97
CA SER A 437 -7.01 -10.67 -11.75
C SER A 437 -7.30 -10.37 -13.22
N LYS A 438 -7.96 -9.25 -13.53
CA LYS A 438 -8.16 -8.79 -14.91
C LYS A 438 -6.84 -8.48 -15.60
N VAL A 439 -5.92 -7.80 -14.92
CA VAL A 439 -4.55 -7.54 -15.41
C VAL A 439 -3.79 -8.86 -15.59
N ALA A 440 -3.88 -9.77 -14.62
CA ALA A 440 -3.24 -11.08 -14.71
C ALA A 440 -3.80 -11.92 -15.88
N TYR A 441 -5.09 -11.79 -16.18
CA TYR A 441 -5.70 -12.46 -17.32
C TYR A 441 -5.11 -11.98 -18.66
N LEU A 442 -4.97 -10.67 -18.84
CA LEU A 442 -4.36 -10.09 -20.03
C LEU A 442 -2.87 -10.46 -20.17
N ASN A 443 -2.17 -10.65 -19.05
CA ASN A 443 -0.77 -11.07 -19.00
C ASN A 443 -0.59 -12.60 -18.96
N SER A 444 -1.68 -13.38 -19.06
CA SER A 444 -1.63 -14.84 -19.00
C SER A 444 -0.92 -15.45 -20.21
N ASP A 445 -0.44 -16.68 -20.05
CA ASP A 445 0.15 -17.45 -21.14
C ASP A 445 -0.78 -17.59 -22.35
N TYR A 446 -2.09 -17.61 -22.13
CA TYR A 446 -3.10 -17.68 -23.17
C TYR A 446 -3.03 -16.47 -24.11
N PHE A 447 -2.94 -15.25 -23.56
CA PHE A 447 -2.72 -14.04 -24.36
C PHE A 447 -1.30 -13.95 -24.93
N GLN A 448 -0.29 -14.34 -24.18
CA GLN A 448 1.09 -14.29 -24.63
C GLN A 448 1.40 -15.24 -25.78
N ARG A 449 0.66 -16.36 -25.90
CA ARG A 449 0.77 -17.27 -27.05
C ARG A 449 0.10 -16.74 -28.30
N GLY A 450 -0.67 -15.66 -28.20
CA GLY A 450 -1.41 -15.09 -29.34
C GLY A 450 -2.61 -15.95 -29.80
N GLU A 451 -3.14 -16.81 -28.91
CA GLU A 451 -4.34 -17.62 -29.18
C GLU A 451 -5.61 -16.79 -29.07
N THR A 452 -5.52 -15.59 -28.54
CA THR A 452 -6.64 -14.67 -28.35
C THR A 452 -6.20 -13.22 -28.44
N SER A 453 -7.16 -12.30 -28.57
CA SER A 453 -6.98 -10.85 -28.54
C SER A 453 -8.03 -10.23 -27.64
N ILE A 454 -7.67 -9.16 -26.92
CA ILE A 454 -8.66 -8.39 -26.15
C ILE A 454 -9.70 -7.72 -27.06
N ASN A 455 -9.42 -7.59 -28.36
CA ASN A 455 -10.38 -7.05 -29.31
C ASN A 455 -11.50 -8.05 -29.69
N LEU A 456 -11.33 -9.34 -29.39
CA LEU A 456 -12.42 -10.30 -29.55
C LEU A 456 -13.58 -9.94 -28.62
N GLU A 457 -14.80 -9.89 -29.17
CA GLU A 457 -16.03 -9.50 -28.46
C GLU A 457 -16.22 -10.24 -27.12
N TRP A 458 -15.91 -11.53 -27.07
CA TRP A 458 -16.08 -12.38 -25.88
C TRP A 458 -15.09 -12.04 -24.78
N GLN A 459 -13.86 -11.73 -25.14
CA GLN A 459 -12.82 -11.31 -24.18
C GLN A 459 -13.20 -9.97 -23.56
N ARG A 460 -13.56 -8.99 -24.39
CA ARG A 460 -14.01 -7.67 -23.96
C ARG A 460 -15.24 -7.77 -23.07
N LYS A 461 -16.23 -8.55 -23.46
CA LYS A 461 -17.46 -8.77 -22.69
C LYS A 461 -17.15 -9.27 -21.28
N ASN A 462 -16.35 -10.33 -21.14
CA ASN A 462 -16.00 -10.87 -19.84
C ASN A 462 -15.20 -9.87 -19.00
N MET A 463 -14.30 -9.09 -19.60
CA MET A 463 -13.56 -8.04 -18.90
C MET A 463 -14.46 -6.91 -18.40
N LEU A 464 -15.47 -6.54 -19.17
CA LEU A 464 -16.38 -5.44 -18.84
C LEU A 464 -17.44 -5.85 -17.80
N THR A 465 -18.02 -7.04 -17.93
CA THR A 465 -19.25 -7.40 -17.22
C THR A 465 -19.06 -7.98 -15.82
N TYR A 466 -17.88 -8.49 -15.46
CA TYR A 466 -17.59 -8.88 -14.07
C TYR A 466 -17.24 -7.65 -13.25
N ASN A 467 -18.18 -7.20 -12.42
CA ASN A 467 -18.01 -6.07 -11.51
C ASN A 467 -18.25 -6.49 -10.07
N LEU A 468 -17.85 -5.66 -9.12
CA LEU A 468 -17.99 -5.91 -7.68
C LEU A 468 -19.18 -5.15 -7.11
N LEU A 469 -20.16 -5.85 -6.58
CA LEU A 469 -21.09 -5.31 -5.61
C LEU A 469 -20.50 -5.46 -4.22
N GLY A 470 -20.22 -4.34 -3.54
CA GLY A 470 -19.57 -4.28 -2.24
C GLY A 470 -18.52 -3.17 -2.18
N ASP A 471 -18.01 -2.92 -0.99
CA ASP A 471 -16.92 -1.97 -0.77
C ASP A 471 -15.58 -2.58 -1.22
N PRO A 472 -14.84 -1.96 -2.17
CA PRO A 472 -13.64 -2.56 -2.76
C PRO A 472 -12.47 -2.70 -1.79
N GLU A 473 -12.44 -1.93 -0.69
CA GLU A 473 -11.35 -1.90 0.28
C GLU A 473 -11.54 -2.94 1.41
N VAL A 474 -12.70 -3.59 1.51
CA VAL A 474 -12.94 -4.64 2.51
C VAL A 474 -11.95 -5.79 2.33
N ASP A 475 -11.21 -6.07 3.39
CA ASP A 475 -10.29 -7.20 3.50
C ASP A 475 -11.07 -8.44 3.95
N ILE A 476 -11.02 -9.50 3.16
CA ILE A 476 -11.79 -10.72 3.37
C ILE A 476 -11.02 -11.68 4.28
N TYR A 477 -11.65 -12.13 5.34
CA TYR A 477 -11.05 -13.09 6.26
C TYR A 477 -10.77 -14.44 5.58
N THR A 478 -9.60 -14.98 5.85
CA THR A 478 -9.18 -16.33 5.42
C THR A 478 -8.87 -17.26 6.59
N ASP A 479 -8.86 -16.70 7.80
CA ASP A 479 -8.71 -17.44 9.06
C ASP A 479 -9.53 -16.76 10.16
N ILE A 480 -9.69 -17.46 11.28
CA ILE A 480 -10.32 -16.91 12.48
C ILE A 480 -9.48 -15.73 12.98
N PRO A 481 -10.02 -14.50 12.99
CA PRO A 481 -9.22 -13.34 13.30
C PRO A 481 -8.77 -13.33 14.76
N VAL A 482 -7.56 -12.83 14.95
CA VAL A 482 -6.92 -12.67 16.24
C VAL A 482 -6.93 -11.20 16.67
N SER A 483 -6.77 -10.94 17.97
CA SER A 483 -6.63 -9.60 18.51
C SER A 483 -5.19 -9.31 18.92
N VAL A 484 -4.82 -8.02 18.89
CA VAL A 484 -3.53 -7.52 19.38
C VAL A 484 -3.70 -7.06 20.82
N PRO A 485 -2.90 -7.57 21.78
CA PRO A 485 -3.00 -7.13 23.16
C PRO A 485 -2.56 -5.67 23.32
N ASN A 486 -3.08 -5.01 24.37
CA ASN A 486 -2.72 -3.63 24.69
C ASN A 486 -1.36 -3.59 25.42
N TYR A 487 -0.32 -2.97 24.83
CA TYR A 487 1.03 -2.96 25.39
C TYR A 487 1.87 -1.72 25.11
N PHE A 488 1.30 -0.53 25.10
CA PHE A 488 2.17 0.65 25.15
C PHE A 488 2.79 0.81 26.54
N VAL A 489 4.12 0.70 26.59
CA VAL A 489 4.87 0.93 27.83
C VAL A 489 5.13 2.44 27.93
N SER A 490 4.50 3.09 28.91
CA SER A 490 4.75 4.48 29.28
C SER A 490 6.03 4.57 30.14
N PRO A 491 6.83 5.65 30.08
CA PRO A 491 6.55 6.90 29.38
C PRO A 491 6.98 6.93 27.93
N ILE A 492 6.24 7.67 27.10
CA ILE A 492 6.59 7.99 25.71
C ILE A 492 6.82 9.50 25.62
N HIS A 493 8.00 9.90 25.13
CA HIS A 493 8.38 11.30 25.07
C HIS A 493 8.00 11.96 23.74
N GLU A 494 7.81 13.28 23.76
CA GLU A 494 7.74 14.06 22.53
C GLU A 494 9.00 13.86 21.68
N GLY A 495 8.89 13.89 20.34
CA GLY A 495 10.02 13.65 19.45
C GLY A 495 10.53 12.21 19.39
N GLN A 496 10.09 11.33 20.29
CA GLN A 496 10.59 9.95 20.39
C GLN A 496 10.33 9.12 19.14
N LEU A 497 11.33 8.35 18.71
CA LEU A 497 11.17 7.26 17.77
C LEU A 497 10.56 6.06 18.49
N VAL A 498 9.27 5.81 18.25
CA VAL A 498 8.55 4.65 18.78
C VAL A 498 8.76 3.46 17.86
N SER A 499 9.15 2.32 18.40
CA SER A 499 9.31 1.07 17.66
C SER A 499 8.80 -0.08 18.53
N PHE A 500 7.87 -0.86 18.00
CA PHE A 500 7.34 -2.02 18.70
C PHE A 500 6.90 -3.13 17.72
N PRO A 501 6.95 -4.41 18.13
CA PRO A 501 6.38 -5.49 17.34
C PRO A 501 4.85 -5.49 17.46
N VAL A 502 4.15 -5.66 16.35
CA VAL A 502 2.73 -6.01 16.36
C VAL A 502 2.64 -7.53 16.51
N ILE A 503 2.10 -7.98 17.62
CA ILE A 503 1.97 -9.41 17.96
C ILE A 503 0.54 -9.73 18.36
N ASP A 504 0.09 -10.94 18.03
CA ASP A 504 -1.20 -11.45 18.47
C ASP A 504 -1.17 -11.94 19.94
N ASN A 505 -2.32 -12.33 20.45
CA ASN A 505 -2.44 -12.88 21.81
C ASN A 505 -1.68 -14.21 22.02
N ASN A 506 -1.22 -14.86 20.94
CA ASN A 506 -0.44 -16.08 20.98
C ASN A 506 1.07 -15.81 20.87
N GLY A 507 1.47 -14.57 20.64
CA GLY A 507 2.86 -14.13 20.48
C GLY A 507 3.39 -14.24 19.05
N HIS A 508 2.52 -14.43 18.03
CA HIS A 508 2.95 -14.43 16.63
C HIS A 508 3.06 -13.00 16.12
N LEU A 509 4.11 -12.73 15.36
CA LEU A 509 4.32 -11.45 14.68
C LEU A 509 3.32 -11.28 13.54
N ILE A 510 2.79 -10.07 13.38
CA ILE A 510 1.81 -9.72 12.34
C ILE A 510 2.45 -8.78 11.31
N PRO A 511 3.03 -9.31 10.23
CA PRO A 511 3.54 -8.50 9.13
C PRO A 511 2.43 -7.68 8.46
N ASN A 512 2.79 -6.51 7.91
CA ASN A 512 1.89 -5.62 7.18
C ASN A 512 0.69 -5.10 7.99
N ALA A 513 0.65 -5.31 9.31
CA ALA A 513 -0.37 -4.68 10.15
C ALA A 513 -0.31 -3.15 9.97
N ARG A 514 -1.46 -2.54 9.76
CA ARG A 514 -1.63 -1.08 9.68
C ARG A 514 -1.78 -0.52 11.08
N VAL A 515 -0.96 0.44 11.44
CA VAL A 515 -1.00 1.16 12.72
C VAL A 515 -1.29 2.62 12.42
N HIS A 516 -2.47 3.06 12.74
CA HIS A 516 -2.96 4.41 12.50
C HIS A 516 -3.06 5.19 13.81
N LEU A 517 -2.45 6.37 13.85
CA LEU A 517 -2.43 7.27 15.00
C LEU A 517 -3.21 8.54 14.65
N THR A 518 -4.03 9.00 15.58
CA THR A 518 -4.74 10.26 15.47
C THR A 518 -4.60 11.08 16.74
N THR A 519 -4.59 12.42 16.62
CA THR A 519 -4.62 13.36 17.72
C THR A 519 -6.01 14.00 17.85
N LEU A 520 -6.26 14.69 18.95
CA LEU A 520 -7.55 15.36 19.16
C LEU A 520 -7.81 16.53 18.18
N ASP A 521 -6.74 17.15 17.67
CA ASP A 521 -6.81 18.24 16.70
C ASP A 521 -6.85 17.73 15.24
N GLY A 522 -7.01 16.41 15.04
CA GLY A 522 -7.21 15.80 13.72
C GLY A 522 -5.95 15.52 12.93
N LYS A 523 -4.78 15.65 13.53
CA LYS A 523 -3.52 15.19 12.93
C LYS A 523 -3.48 13.68 12.93
N TYR A 524 -2.86 13.06 11.95
CA TYR A 524 -2.77 11.61 11.88
C TYR A 524 -1.51 11.13 11.15
N PHE A 525 -1.16 9.88 11.42
CA PHE A 525 -0.05 9.18 10.80
C PHE A 525 -0.38 7.69 10.66
N THR A 526 -0.03 7.12 9.52
CA THR A 526 -0.19 5.68 9.28
C THR A 526 1.17 5.05 9.04
N ALA A 527 1.47 3.98 9.78
CA ALA A 527 2.63 3.15 9.59
C ALA A 527 2.21 1.69 9.36
N TYR A 528 3.06 0.93 8.68
CA TYR A 528 2.85 -0.49 8.45
C TYR A 528 3.96 -1.29 9.12
N ALA A 529 3.60 -2.39 9.74
CA ALA A 529 4.57 -3.34 10.26
C ALA A 529 5.37 -3.95 9.09
N ASN A 530 6.67 -4.07 9.27
CA ASN A 530 7.54 -4.69 8.28
C ASN A 530 7.39 -6.22 8.26
N LYS A 531 8.24 -6.92 7.51
CA LYS A 531 8.20 -8.40 7.40
C LYS A 531 8.45 -9.11 8.73
N GLU A 532 9.15 -8.46 9.66
CA GLU A 532 9.39 -8.91 11.03
C GLU A 532 8.28 -8.46 12.00
N GLY A 533 7.16 -7.95 11.49
CA GLY A 533 6.05 -7.47 12.31
C GLY A 533 6.36 -6.19 13.11
N ILE A 534 7.45 -5.48 12.82
CA ILE A 534 7.87 -4.29 13.57
C ILE A 534 7.35 -3.03 12.89
N VAL A 535 6.65 -2.19 13.63
CA VAL A 535 6.25 -0.85 13.21
C VAL A 535 7.20 0.19 13.81
N LYS A 536 7.47 1.26 13.06
CA LYS A 536 8.26 2.42 13.51
C LYS A 536 7.58 3.71 13.09
N PHE A 537 7.56 4.66 14.00
CA PHE A 537 7.11 6.03 13.71
C PHE A 537 7.77 7.00 14.68
N ARG A 538 8.00 8.24 14.25
CA ARG A 538 8.51 9.29 15.10
C ARG A 538 7.38 10.24 15.47
N LEU A 539 7.32 10.60 16.75
CA LEU A 539 6.35 11.56 17.27
C LEU A 539 6.78 13.01 17.00
N PRO A 540 5.86 13.92 16.78
CA PRO A 540 6.13 15.35 16.79
C PRO A 540 6.69 15.83 18.14
N ALA A 541 7.42 16.96 18.13
CA ALA A 541 7.91 17.64 19.33
C ALA A 541 6.75 18.38 20.05
N GLN A 542 5.84 17.60 20.62
CA GLN A 542 4.66 18.11 21.33
C GLN A 542 4.39 17.27 22.56
N SER A 543 4.61 17.86 23.74
CA SER A 543 4.31 17.21 25.03
C SER A 543 2.83 17.32 25.38
N ASN A 544 2.37 16.40 26.21
CA ASN A 544 0.97 16.30 26.66
C ASN A 544 -0.05 16.06 25.52
N GLU A 545 0.42 15.66 24.34
CA GLU A 545 -0.47 15.30 23.22
C GLU A 545 -1.03 13.89 23.42
N LYS A 546 -2.34 13.74 23.25
CA LYS A 546 -3.02 12.44 23.34
C LYS A 546 -3.16 11.82 21.96
N TYR A 547 -2.62 10.62 21.83
CA TYR A 547 -2.72 9.81 20.63
C TYR A 547 -3.71 8.66 20.82
N ASN A 548 -4.66 8.54 19.89
CA ASN A 548 -5.47 7.33 19.72
C ASN A 548 -4.82 6.49 18.62
N VAL A 549 -4.71 5.19 18.85
CA VAL A 549 -4.07 4.25 17.93
C VAL A 549 -5.06 3.17 17.55
N THR A 550 -5.24 2.96 16.26
CA THR A 550 -6.03 1.84 15.71
C THR A 550 -5.07 0.91 14.97
N ILE A 551 -5.12 -0.37 15.32
CA ILE A 551 -4.33 -1.42 14.66
C ILE A 551 -5.30 -2.31 13.89
N THR A 552 -5.07 -2.46 12.58
CA THR A 552 -5.83 -3.34 11.69
C THR A 552 -4.89 -4.15 10.80
N GLY A 553 -5.40 -5.18 10.16
CA GLY A 553 -4.63 -6.02 9.23
C GLY A 553 -5.44 -7.24 8.83
N HIS A 554 -4.93 -7.99 7.88
CA HIS A 554 -5.56 -9.23 7.44
C HIS A 554 -5.69 -10.21 8.61
N ASN A 555 -6.87 -10.79 8.78
CA ASN A 555 -7.22 -11.68 9.89
C ASN A 555 -6.99 -11.08 11.29
N LEU A 556 -7.16 -9.74 11.43
CA LEU A 556 -7.14 -9.06 12.72
C LEU A 556 -8.51 -8.48 13.07
N ILE A 557 -8.91 -8.66 14.33
CA ILE A 557 -9.95 -7.82 14.94
C ILE A 557 -9.30 -6.46 15.25
N PRO A 558 -9.92 -5.34 14.86
CA PRO A 558 -9.37 -4.02 15.15
C PRO A 558 -9.05 -3.83 16.63
N SER A 559 -7.85 -3.37 16.92
CA SER A 559 -7.40 -3.12 18.30
C SER A 559 -7.19 -1.62 18.52
N TYR A 560 -7.67 -1.12 19.68
CA TYR A 560 -7.66 0.30 20.02
C TYR A 560 -6.77 0.54 21.22
N LEU A 561 -5.80 1.42 21.06
CA LEU A 561 -4.84 1.80 22.10
C LEU A 561 -4.83 3.32 22.22
N ASN A 562 -4.28 3.83 23.33
CA ASN A 562 -4.00 5.25 23.46
C ASN A 562 -2.81 5.47 24.37
N PHE A 563 -2.11 6.59 24.16
CA PHE A 563 -1.06 7.07 25.04
C PHE A 563 -1.02 8.60 25.02
N THR A 564 -0.31 9.17 25.98
CA THR A 564 -0.08 10.61 26.04
C THR A 564 1.43 10.84 26.11
N THR A 565 1.95 11.77 25.31
CA THR A 565 3.36 12.15 25.37
C THR A 565 3.68 12.96 26.61
N ILE A 566 4.89 12.77 27.13
CA ILE A 566 5.45 13.62 28.17
C ILE A 566 6.60 14.44 27.60
N GLU A 567 6.99 15.50 28.32
CA GLU A 567 8.11 16.35 27.94
C GLU A 567 9.40 15.53 27.87
N ASP A 568 10.22 15.77 26.88
CA ASP A 568 11.61 15.39 26.87
C ASP A 568 12.35 16.31 27.87
N SER A 569 12.93 15.76 28.92
CA SER A 569 13.62 16.52 29.97
C SER A 569 15.14 16.55 29.77
N TYR A 570 15.67 15.80 28.81
CA TYR A 570 17.10 15.75 28.54
C TYR A 570 17.52 16.82 27.54
N LEU A 571 18.79 17.23 27.66
CA LEU A 571 19.47 17.99 26.61
C LEU A 571 20.37 17.02 25.84
N PRO A 572 20.46 17.16 24.50
CA PRO A 572 21.34 16.30 23.74
C PRO A 572 22.82 16.50 24.12
N GLU A 573 23.58 15.43 24.12
CA GLU A 573 24.98 15.39 24.49
C GLU A 573 25.88 15.06 23.31
N LEU A 574 27.00 15.80 23.18
CA LEU A 574 28.12 15.46 22.30
C LEU A 574 29.13 14.66 23.09
N ARG A 575 29.31 13.38 22.79
CA ARG A 575 30.22 12.49 23.54
C ARG A 575 31.60 12.39 22.92
N ASN A 576 31.70 12.55 21.63
CA ASN A 576 32.94 12.55 20.90
C ASN A 576 32.91 13.52 19.72
N ILE A 577 34.06 14.12 19.41
CA ILE A 577 34.30 14.91 18.23
C ILE A 577 35.72 14.68 17.73
N GLU A 578 35.87 14.40 16.46
CA GLU A 578 37.15 14.27 15.76
C GLU A 578 37.15 15.10 14.50
N CYS A 579 38.17 15.91 14.28
CA CYS A 579 38.36 16.65 13.03
C CYS A 579 39.60 16.11 12.30
N MET A 580 39.45 15.68 11.07
CA MET A 580 40.54 15.11 10.28
C MET A 580 40.64 15.74 8.89
N PRO A 581 41.86 15.87 8.33
CA PRO A 581 43.16 15.62 8.96
C PRO A 581 43.53 16.73 9.97
N ASN A 582 44.38 16.44 10.95
CA ASN A 582 44.80 17.40 11.99
C ASN A 582 45.57 18.61 11.42
N ASN A 583 46.20 18.48 10.27
CA ASN A 583 46.94 19.54 9.58
C ASN A 583 46.50 19.58 8.11
N PRO A 584 45.30 20.07 7.79
CA PRO A 584 44.78 20.08 6.44
C PRO A 584 45.55 21.04 5.52
N THR A 585 45.57 20.71 4.24
CA THR A 585 45.99 21.57 3.14
C THR A 585 44.80 21.97 2.27
N ILE A 586 44.97 22.93 1.39
CA ILE A 586 43.91 23.39 0.49
C ILE A 586 43.37 22.28 -0.44
N SER A 587 44.05 21.15 -0.56
CA SER A 587 43.63 20.01 -1.36
C SER A 587 42.82 18.99 -0.56
N ASP A 588 42.88 19.07 0.73
CA ASP A 588 42.22 18.11 1.60
C ASP A 588 40.73 18.44 1.82
N ARG A 589 39.94 17.41 2.09
CA ARG A 589 38.59 17.52 2.62
C ARG A 589 38.69 17.47 4.15
N ILE A 590 37.94 18.34 4.82
CA ILE A 590 37.84 18.30 6.28
C ILE A 590 36.67 17.40 6.63
N GLN A 591 36.94 16.39 7.46
CA GLN A 591 35.93 15.47 7.96
C GLN A 591 35.80 15.61 9.47
N PHE A 592 34.58 15.85 9.91
CA PHE A 592 34.21 15.78 11.33
C PHE A 592 33.44 14.50 11.57
N ASN A 593 33.86 13.74 12.59
CA ASN A 593 33.13 12.59 13.09
C ASN A 593 32.64 12.93 14.52
N PHE A 594 31.36 12.65 14.75
CA PHE A 594 30.70 12.95 16.03
C PHE A 594 30.05 11.72 16.61
N GLU A 595 29.98 11.63 17.93
CA GLU A 595 29.09 10.76 18.65
C GLU A 595 28.14 11.66 19.46
N GLY A 596 26.87 11.74 18.97
CA GLY A 596 25.77 12.46 19.62
C GLY A 596 24.86 11.48 20.36
N TYR A 597 24.35 11.88 21.52
CA TYR A 597 23.48 11.05 22.32
C TYR A 597 22.32 11.85 22.92
N ASP A 598 21.15 11.26 22.82
CA ASP A 598 19.95 11.62 23.55
C ASP A 598 19.09 10.35 23.76
N ASN A 599 18.62 10.13 24.98
CA ASN A 599 17.96 8.87 25.37
C ASN A 599 16.43 8.95 25.37
N GLN A 600 15.86 10.12 25.07
CA GLN A 600 14.40 10.32 25.02
C GLN A 600 13.93 10.59 23.60
N SER A 601 14.22 11.77 23.04
CA SER A 601 13.79 12.08 21.68
C SER A 601 14.79 11.61 20.59
N GLY A 602 16.05 11.46 20.95
CA GLY A 602 17.15 11.13 20.04
C GLY A 602 17.73 12.36 19.35
N VAL A 603 18.96 12.24 18.84
CA VAL A 603 19.66 13.34 18.16
C VAL A 603 19.09 13.53 16.74
N GLU A 604 18.65 14.75 16.44
CA GLU A 604 18.17 15.12 15.10
C GLU A 604 19.32 15.54 14.20
N SER A 605 20.17 16.50 14.71
CA SER A 605 21.24 17.05 13.89
C SER A 605 22.43 17.52 14.69
N ILE A 606 23.57 17.60 14.00
CA ILE A 606 24.79 18.25 14.47
C ILE A 606 25.19 19.31 13.46
N THR A 607 25.40 20.53 13.92
CA THR A 607 25.82 21.68 13.10
C THR A 607 27.19 22.15 13.53
N VAL A 608 28.14 22.25 12.60
CA VAL A 608 29.46 22.87 12.80
C VAL A 608 29.37 24.33 12.38
N LEU A 609 29.79 25.21 13.25
CA LEU A 609 29.96 26.64 12.98
C LEU A 609 31.44 26.88 12.77
N LEU A 610 31.85 27.41 11.62
CA LEU A 610 33.23 27.76 11.29
C LEU A 610 33.41 29.28 11.28
N SER A 611 34.44 29.78 11.94
CA SER A 611 34.74 31.20 11.99
C SER A 611 36.24 31.50 11.86
N HIS A 612 36.53 32.65 11.25
CA HIS A 612 37.88 33.25 11.19
C HIS A 612 38.09 34.44 12.16
N ASP A 613 37.02 34.90 12.79
CA ASP A 613 37.00 36.17 13.53
C ASP A 613 36.40 36.03 14.95
N ASN A 614 36.62 34.88 15.57
CA ASN A 614 36.13 34.55 16.92
C ASN A 614 34.61 34.64 17.02
N PHE A 615 33.90 34.07 16.00
CA PHE A 615 32.45 33.99 15.89
C PHE A 615 31.68 35.31 15.79
N ASN A 616 32.36 36.43 15.45
CA ASN A 616 31.64 37.62 15.00
C ASN A 616 30.88 37.36 13.70
N ASN A 617 31.45 36.50 12.84
CA ASN A 617 30.81 35.91 11.67
C ASN A 617 31.18 34.43 11.60
N PHE A 618 30.26 33.60 11.12
CA PHE A 618 30.49 32.17 10.92
C PHE A 618 29.69 31.60 9.74
N GLU A 619 30.21 30.51 9.18
CA GLU A 619 29.49 29.64 8.23
C GLU A 619 28.98 28.42 9.00
N SER A 620 27.78 27.92 8.66
CA SER A 620 27.18 26.76 9.29
C SER A 620 27.05 25.58 8.34
N PHE A 621 27.43 24.40 8.82
CA PHE A 621 27.35 23.13 8.09
C PHE A 621 26.66 22.08 8.94
N GLN A 622 25.61 21.46 8.43
CA GLN A 622 24.76 20.54 9.20
C GLN A 622 24.78 19.13 8.61
N VAL A 623 24.75 18.15 9.51
CA VAL A 623 24.41 16.75 9.22
C VAL A 623 23.23 16.32 10.10
N SER A 624 22.25 15.63 9.52
CA SER A 624 21.03 15.24 10.22
C SER A 624 20.74 13.75 10.08
N ASN A 625 20.05 13.20 11.06
CA ASN A 625 19.43 11.88 10.97
C ASN A 625 18.18 11.95 10.08
N GLY A 626 17.87 10.83 9.44
CA GLY A 626 16.55 10.64 8.84
C GLY A 626 15.46 10.55 9.91
N VAL A 627 14.22 10.87 9.55
CA VAL A 627 13.08 10.92 10.50
C VAL A 627 12.87 9.59 11.24
N LEU A 628 13.16 8.46 10.61
CA LEU A 628 13.02 7.12 11.20
C LEU A 628 14.37 6.52 11.67
N ASP A 629 15.43 7.34 11.69
CA ASP A 629 16.74 6.93 12.14
C ASP A 629 16.99 7.42 13.58
N ASN A 630 17.83 6.70 14.27
CA ASN A 630 18.32 7.08 15.61
C ASN A 630 19.82 6.77 15.73
N ALA A 631 20.57 7.20 14.70
CA ALA A 631 22.02 7.05 14.69
C ALA A 631 22.66 7.98 15.73
N GLN A 632 23.68 7.47 16.41
CA GLN A 632 24.49 8.24 17.34
C GLN A 632 25.77 8.77 16.70
N ASN A 633 26.23 8.11 15.63
CA ASN A 633 27.44 8.50 14.92
C ASN A 633 27.09 9.32 13.67
N PHE A 634 27.70 10.47 13.55
CA PHE A 634 27.51 11.41 12.44
C PHE A 634 28.84 11.71 11.79
N THR A 635 28.84 11.89 10.49
CA THR A 635 30.02 12.29 9.72
C THR A 635 29.65 13.47 8.83
N LEU A 636 30.33 14.59 9.00
CA LEU A 636 30.21 15.77 8.17
C LEU A 636 31.49 15.92 7.36
N THR A 637 31.38 16.04 6.06
CA THR A 637 32.54 16.28 5.17
C THR A 637 32.40 17.63 4.49
N LEU A 638 33.35 18.53 4.78
CA LEU A 638 33.43 19.82 4.12
C LEU A 638 34.34 19.71 2.90
N ASN A 639 33.91 20.33 1.81
CA ASN A 639 34.74 20.47 0.63
C ASN A 639 35.80 21.55 0.88
N LYS A 640 36.72 21.71 -0.05
CA LYS A 640 37.85 22.64 0.01
C LYS A 640 37.49 23.99 0.68
N LEU A 641 38.17 24.27 1.76
CA LEU A 641 38.13 25.57 2.43
C LEU A 641 39.33 26.43 2.00
N ASP A 642 39.21 27.73 2.14
CA ASP A 642 40.30 28.66 1.87
C ASP A 642 41.43 28.56 2.89
N PRO A 643 42.68 28.94 2.54
CA PRO A 643 43.78 28.98 3.52
C PRO A 643 43.49 29.95 4.66
N GLY A 644 43.73 29.54 5.87
CA GLY A 644 43.52 30.39 7.06
C GLY A 644 43.42 29.61 8.35
N GLU A 645 43.29 30.37 9.43
CA GLU A 645 42.99 29.84 10.75
C GLU A 645 41.48 29.75 10.92
N TYR A 646 40.97 28.61 11.39
CA TYR A 646 39.58 28.37 11.66
C TYR A 646 39.37 27.99 13.12
N ALA A 647 38.47 28.66 13.78
CA ALA A 647 37.84 28.18 14.99
C ALA A 647 36.48 27.54 14.63
N TYR A 648 36.12 26.51 15.36
CA TYR A 648 34.79 25.91 15.17
C TYR A 648 34.07 25.70 16.50
N ALA A 649 32.73 25.76 16.44
CA ALA A 649 31.83 25.38 17.50
C ALA A 649 30.84 24.35 17.00
N VAL A 650 30.24 23.56 17.86
CA VAL A 650 29.31 22.50 17.49
C VAL A 650 27.98 22.67 18.20
N VAL A 651 26.90 22.71 17.46
CA VAL A 651 25.53 22.71 17.98
C VAL A 651 24.93 21.36 17.74
N ILE A 652 24.50 20.68 18.79
CA ILE A 652 23.74 19.46 18.73
C ILE A 652 22.26 19.75 19.04
N ARG A 653 21.37 19.16 18.27
CA ARG A 653 19.91 19.30 18.42
C ARG A 653 19.24 17.94 18.45
N ASP A 654 18.22 17.82 19.30
CA ASP A 654 17.36 16.62 19.39
C ASP A 654 16.03 16.81 18.66
N TYR A 655 15.23 15.75 18.59
CA TYR A 655 13.90 15.79 17.97
C TYR A 655 12.81 16.46 18.83
N SER A 656 13.11 16.85 20.07
CA SER A 656 12.24 17.70 20.89
C SER A 656 12.54 19.21 20.69
N ASN A 657 13.47 19.53 19.77
CA ASN A 657 13.94 20.87 19.44
C ASN A 657 14.82 21.51 20.52
N LYS A 658 15.37 20.72 21.46
CA LYS A 658 16.36 21.20 22.42
C LYS A 658 17.71 21.22 21.77
N THR A 659 18.50 22.22 22.14
CA THR A 659 19.85 22.44 21.59
C THR A 659 20.86 22.61 22.66
N ARG A 660 22.09 22.15 22.40
CA ARG A 660 23.27 22.43 23.23
C ARG A 660 24.44 22.84 22.33
N LEU A 661 25.14 23.91 22.75
CA LEU A 661 26.30 24.43 22.07
C LEU A 661 27.55 23.94 22.80
N TYR A 662 28.53 23.46 22.03
CA TYR A 662 29.85 23.07 22.50
C TYR A 662 30.91 23.93 21.83
N TYR A 663 31.82 24.48 22.65
CA TYR A 663 32.96 25.22 22.21
C TYR A 663 34.14 24.94 23.15
N ASP A 664 35.34 24.81 22.57
CA ASP A 664 36.62 24.74 23.30
C ASP A 664 37.66 25.55 22.50
N THR A 665 38.56 26.23 23.18
CA THR A 665 39.66 26.96 22.54
C THR A 665 40.54 26.05 21.67
N ALA A 666 40.57 24.73 21.94
CA ALA A 666 41.24 23.72 21.15
C ALA A 666 40.46 23.35 19.86
N PHE A 667 39.20 23.77 19.71
CA PHE A 667 38.40 23.53 18.50
C PHE A 667 38.85 24.46 17.39
N SER A 668 40.04 24.21 16.86
CA SER A 668 40.66 25.00 15.80
C SER A 668 41.55 24.15 14.89
N PHE A 669 41.69 24.57 13.65
CA PHE A 669 42.64 24.01 12.70
C PHE A 669 43.12 25.09 11.73
N SER A 670 44.29 24.85 11.14
CA SER A 670 44.88 25.78 10.15
C SER A 670 45.04 25.10 8.82
N ILE A 671 44.56 25.76 7.75
CA ILE A 671 44.74 25.30 6.39
C ILE A 671 45.95 25.98 5.76
N ALA A 672 46.99 25.20 5.54
CA ALA A 672 48.20 25.69 4.92
C ALA A 672 48.13 25.69 3.39
N THR A 673 48.69 26.73 2.77
CA THR A 673 49.01 26.71 1.34
C THR A 673 50.10 25.70 1.05
N PRO A 674 49.99 24.85 0.03
CA PRO A 674 51.05 23.92 -0.31
C PRO A 674 52.35 24.70 -0.63
N LEU A 675 53.42 24.37 0.05
CA LEU A 675 54.76 24.92 -0.20
C LEU A 675 55.31 24.75 -1.65
N THR A 676 54.65 23.92 -2.44
CA THR A 676 55.02 23.64 -3.84
C THR A 676 55.12 24.85 -4.74
N ASN A 677 54.32 25.89 -4.53
CA ASN A 677 54.43 27.10 -5.35
C ASN A 677 55.60 27.97 -4.99
N TYR A 678 56.01 28.04 -3.72
CA TYR A 678 57.17 28.82 -3.32
C TYR A 678 58.46 28.11 -3.71
N VAL A 679 58.55 26.80 -3.61
CA VAL A 679 59.72 26.01 -4.05
C VAL A 679 59.85 26.10 -5.58
N LEU A 680 58.74 26.08 -6.32
CA LEU A 680 58.79 26.23 -7.80
C LEU A 680 59.24 27.65 -8.17
N ILE A 681 58.70 28.67 -7.53
CA ILE A 681 59.11 30.08 -7.76
C ILE A 681 60.56 30.29 -7.35
N PHE A 682 61.00 29.76 -6.22
CA PHE A 682 62.42 29.86 -5.78
C PHE A 682 63.34 29.09 -6.71
N THR A 683 62.97 27.91 -7.13
CA THR A 683 63.77 27.15 -8.15
C THR A 683 63.77 27.86 -9.50
N LEU A 684 62.66 28.45 -9.93
CA LEU A 684 62.62 29.23 -11.19
C LEU A 684 63.51 30.48 -11.09
N ILE A 685 63.48 31.20 -9.97
CA ILE A 685 64.35 32.37 -9.73
C ILE A 685 65.80 31.94 -9.67
N MET A 686 66.13 30.85 -9.02
CA MET A 686 67.53 30.33 -8.96
C MET A 686 68.02 29.87 -10.33
N VAL A 687 67.18 29.19 -11.13
CA VAL A 687 67.52 28.73 -12.50
C VAL A 687 67.70 29.94 -13.43
N VAL A 688 66.85 30.96 -13.36
CA VAL A 688 66.97 32.18 -14.17
C VAL A 688 68.16 33.00 -13.72
N GLY A 689 68.45 33.08 -12.40
CA GLY A 689 69.60 33.72 -11.85
C GLY A 689 70.92 33.03 -12.27
N LEU A 690 70.99 31.71 -12.24
CA LEU A 690 72.15 30.92 -12.70
C LEU A 690 72.36 31.04 -14.23
N ALA A 691 71.26 31.01 -15.01
CA ALA A 691 71.35 31.24 -16.47
C ALA A 691 71.88 32.64 -16.82
N GLY A 692 71.43 33.65 -16.02
CA GLY A 692 71.92 35.04 -16.14
C GLY A 692 73.41 35.15 -15.81
N LEU A 693 73.87 34.47 -14.73
CA LEU A 693 75.26 34.43 -14.35
C LEU A 693 76.16 33.69 -15.43
N LEU A 694 75.63 32.60 -15.96
CA LEU A 694 76.31 31.83 -17.03
C LEU A 694 76.40 32.66 -18.34
N SER A 695 75.37 33.43 -18.70
CA SER A 695 75.37 34.32 -19.83
C SER A 695 76.35 35.47 -19.67
N LEU A 696 76.49 36.04 -18.45
CA LEU A 696 77.43 37.10 -18.10
C LEU A 696 78.91 36.54 -18.16
N SER A 697 79.10 35.32 -17.68
CA SER A 697 80.45 34.65 -17.77
C SER A 697 80.82 34.31 -19.17
N SER A 698 79.96 33.92 -20.01
CA SER A 698 80.24 33.69 -21.48
C SER A 698 80.48 35.01 -22.21
N PHE A 699 79.78 36.10 -21.84
CA PHE A 699 80.01 37.45 -22.40
C PHE A 699 81.37 38.01 -21.97
N THR A 700 81.84 37.76 -20.76
CA THR A 700 83.15 38.16 -20.26
C THR A 700 84.27 37.29 -20.87
N SER A 701 84.02 36.03 -21.16
CA SER A 701 84.93 35.12 -21.85
C SER A 701 85.07 35.51 -23.32
N LEU A 702 83.99 35.86 -24.00
CA LEU A 702 84.03 36.34 -25.40
C LEU A 702 84.71 37.69 -25.52
N LYS A 703 84.58 38.58 -24.57
CA LYS A 703 85.36 39.88 -24.52
C LYS A 703 86.83 39.61 -24.31
N LYS A 704 87.23 38.66 -23.48
CA LYS A 704 88.63 38.30 -23.24
C LYS A 704 89.32 37.65 -24.42
N ASN A 705 88.63 36.91 -25.26
CA ASN A 705 89.16 36.32 -26.48
C ASN A 705 89.28 37.32 -27.68
N ARG A 706 88.42 38.34 -27.73
CA ARG A 706 88.53 39.40 -28.74
C ARG A 706 89.67 40.40 -28.42
N PHE A 707 90.19 40.47 -27.19
CA PHE A 707 91.39 41.27 -26.86
C PHE A 707 92.72 40.51 -27.06
N LYS A 708 92.71 39.20 -27.33
CA LYS A 708 93.88 38.41 -27.66
C LYS A 708 94.21 38.31 -29.18
N GLU A 709 93.31 38.70 -30.05
CA GLU A 709 93.49 38.75 -31.49
C GLU A 709 93.89 40.15 -32.04
N LEU A 710 94.11 41.14 -31.15
CA LEU A 710 94.53 42.51 -31.53
C LEU A 710 95.85 42.95 -30.93
N ASN A 711 96.82 41.99 -30.60
CA ASN A 711 98.18 42.31 -30.35
C ASN A 711 99.04 41.27 -31.08
#